data_2daa26d0a2f36aa66810edc1212cc1f4
#
_entry.id   2daa26d0a2f36aa66810edc1212cc1f4
#
_cell.length_a   1.000
_cell.length_b   1.000
_cell.length_c   1.000
_cell.angle_alpha   90.00
_cell.angle_beta   90.00
_cell.angle_gamma   90.00
#
_symmetry.space_group_name_H-M   'P 1'
#
loop_
_entity.id
_entity.type
_entity.pdbx_description
1 polymer ?
#
loop_
_entity_poly.entity_id
_entity_poly.type
_entity_poly.pdbx_seq_one_letter_code
_entity_poly.pdbx_strand_id
1 'polypeptide(L)'
;ENKGLSALCVGVGSFCDPADLPGLAHFLEHMVFMGSEKYPSENGFDAFLKKHGGSDNASTDCERTVFQFDVQRKSFKEALDRWAQFFICPLMIRDAIDREVEAVDSEYQLAKPSDSHRKEMLFGSLAKPGHPMGKFCWGNAQTLKQEPKKKKINVYKRLRAFWKKHYSAHYMSLAVQSKEKLDTLEEWVREIFSKVPNNVHCIWMETHLLFCVFAVVPVRKVHALNITWALPPQEKYYRVKPLHYISWLIGHEGTGSILSVLRKKCWALALFGGNSETGFDQNTTYSIFSISITLTDEGFQNFYQPLHVIIQKMLILSVDQFRIYEEIQKIEANEFHYQEQIDPIEYVEDVCENMQLFPKEDFLTGDQLMFEFNPQVISAALSLLTPEKANLMLLSPEHEGQCPLREKWFGTQYSVEDIQQNWMEQWTANLEFNIDLHLPAENKFIATDFTLKPSDCPDTEFPVQIANSDRGCLWYKKDNKFKIPKAYIRFHIISPVIQKSAKNVVLFDLLVNILGHNLAEPAYEAEVAQLDYKLVAGEHGLVIKVKGFNHKLPLLFHLIIDHLADFSASPDVFSMFSEQLKKTYFNILIKPEKLSKDVRLLILEHSRWSMVEKYQALSAGLSSDDLMEFSRCFRAQLFAEGLVQGNFSSAESVQFLQYITEKLQFTKLPAEVPVMFQVVELPLKHHVCKVKSLNKGDANSEVTVYYQSGPKNLKEYTLMELLVMHMEEPCFDFLRTKETLGYHVYPTCRNTSGVLGFSVTVETQATKFNTELVELKIEEFLTSFGEKLSELTEDAFNTQVTALVKLKECEDTHLGEEVDRNWSEVVTQQYVFNRLNKEIDALRQMSRSELVLWFQEHRGQKSRKLSVHVSSVITSQINRDESVKYKNDIEIFTIKVFKSF
;
A
#
# COMPACT_ATOMS: atom_id res chain seq x y z
N GLU A 1 6.17 6.76 -24.49
CA GLU A 1 5.04 7.25 -23.70
C GLU A 1 4.26 8.30 -24.45
N ASN A 2 2.92 8.20 -24.41
CA ASN A 2 2.05 9.18 -25.01
C ASN A 2 1.57 10.24 -24.00
N LYS A 3 2.21 10.30 -22.83
CA LYS A 3 1.91 11.23 -21.74
C LYS A 3 3.00 12.28 -21.58
N GLY A 4 2.66 13.39 -21.00
CA GLY A 4 3.56 14.37 -20.39
C GLY A 4 3.30 14.37 -18.89
N LEU A 5 4.37 14.49 -18.11
CA LEU A 5 4.38 14.39 -16.66
C LEU A 5 5.18 15.54 -16.06
N SER A 6 4.76 16.00 -14.89
CA SER A 6 5.52 17.02 -14.16
C SER A 6 5.35 16.88 -12.67
N ALA A 7 6.42 17.14 -11.93
CA ALA A 7 6.41 17.33 -10.48
C ALA A 7 7.07 18.65 -10.10
N LEU A 8 6.56 19.29 -9.07
CA LEU A 8 7.15 20.49 -8.46
C LEU A 8 7.18 20.30 -6.95
N CYS A 9 8.38 20.38 -6.39
CA CYS A 9 8.63 20.34 -4.96
C CYS A 9 8.85 21.76 -4.44
N VAL A 10 8.08 22.16 -3.45
CA VAL A 10 8.27 23.39 -2.66
C VAL A 10 8.96 23.01 -1.37
N GLY A 11 10.15 23.54 -1.06
CA GLY A 11 10.91 23.30 0.16
C GLY A 11 10.27 23.93 1.41
N VAL A 12 8.97 23.73 1.59
CA VAL A 12 8.16 24.25 2.69
C VAL A 12 7.08 23.24 3.05
N GLY A 13 7.02 22.85 4.32
CA GLY A 13 6.04 21.89 4.84
C GLY A 13 5.47 22.32 6.19
N SER A 14 4.94 21.36 6.94
CA SER A 14 4.26 21.59 8.21
C SER A 14 5.13 22.22 9.31
N PHE A 15 6.46 22.08 9.21
CA PHE A 15 7.37 22.78 10.14
C PHE A 15 7.30 24.29 10.03
N CYS A 16 6.81 24.81 8.91
CA CYS A 16 6.59 26.24 8.70
C CYS A 16 5.24 26.75 9.26
N ASP A 17 4.36 25.85 9.72
CA ASP A 17 3.07 26.25 10.26
C ASP A 17 3.20 27.21 11.43
N PRO A 18 2.41 28.29 11.48
CA PRO A 18 2.37 29.15 12.64
C PRO A 18 1.74 28.41 13.83
N ALA A 19 2.29 28.63 15.03
CA ALA A 19 1.85 27.93 16.25
C ALA A 19 0.35 28.10 16.58
N ASP A 20 -0.26 29.20 16.14
CA ASP A 20 -1.68 29.52 16.35
C ASP A 20 -2.60 28.96 15.25
N LEU A 21 -2.05 28.34 14.18
CA LEU A 21 -2.81 27.77 13.07
C LEU A 21 -2.12 26.52 12.51
N PRO A 22 -2.07 25.42 13.29
CA PRO A 22 -1.47 24.15 12.87
C PRO A 22 -2.24 23.51 11.70
N GLY A 23 -1.52 22.91 10.76
CA GLY A 23 -2.07 22.30 9.53
C GLY A 23 -2.28 23.29 8.40
N LEU A 24 -1.71 24.50 8.48
CA LEU A 24 -1.89 25.52 7.44
C LEU A 24 -1.19 25.16 6.14
N ALA A 25 -0.01 24.53 6.18
CA ALA A 25 0.71 24.10 4.98
C ALA A 25 -0.09 23.05 4.20
N HIS A 26 -0.60 22.03 4.88
CA HIS A 26 -1.47 21.02 4.31
C HIS A 26 -2.79 21.62 3.77
N PHE A 27 -3.40 22.52 4.53
CA PHE A 27 -4.60 23.21 4.06
C PHE A 27 -4.32 24.09 2.83
N LEU A 28 -3.14 24.69 2.71
CA LEU A 28 -2.74 25.44 1.52
C LEU A 28 -2.63 24.53 0.30
N GLU A 29 -2.09 23.33 0.46
CA GLU A 29 -2.05 22.32 -0.60
C GLU A 29 -3.45 22.11 -1.21
N HIS A 30 -4.48 21.88 -0.39
CA HIS A 30 -5.86 21.75 -0.85
C HIS A 30 -6.36 23.01 -1.58
N MET A 31 -6.09 24.18 -1.01
CA MET A 31 -6.66 25.43 -1.48
C MET A 31 -6.10 25.95 -2.79
N VAL A 32 -4.90 25.53 -3.21
CA VAL A 32 -4.36 25.96 -4.52
C VAL A 32 -5.05 25.28 -5.69
N PHE A 33 -5.73 24.14 -5.47
CA PHE A 33 -6.56 23.46 -6.47
C PHE A 33 -7.89 24.20 -6.76
N MET A 34 -8.29 25.14 -5.90
CA MET A 34 -9.56 25.85 -5.97
C MET A 34 -9.53 27.03 -6.97
N GLY A 35 -9.06 26.76 -8.20
CA GLY A 35 -9.03 27.74 -9.29
C GLY A 35 -7.90 28.76 -9.20
N SER A 36 -7.67 29.47 -10.31
CA SER A 36 -6.68 30.53 -10.44
C SER A 36 -7.29 31.73 -11.17
N GLU A 37 -6.58 32.86 -11.15
CA GLU A 37 -7.08 34.07 -11.90
C GLU A 37 -7.26 33.79 -13.37
N LYS A 38 -6.39 32.99 -13.98
CA LYS A 38 -6.48 32.63 -15.41
C LYS A 38 -7.51 31.53 -15.68
N TYR A 39 -7.71 30.60 -14.75
CA TYR A 39 -8.63 29.46 -14.84
C TYR A 39 -9.49 29.39 -13.58
N PRO A 40 -10.56 30.19 -13.49
CA PRO A 40 -11.26 30.43 -12.23
C PRO A 40 -12.20 29.31 -11.78
N SER A 41 -12.39 28.27 -12.59
CA SER A 41 -13.27 27.14 -12.22
C SER A 41 -12.69 26.35 -11.07
N GLU A 42 -13.48 26.17 -10.02
CA GLU A 42 -13.19 25.26 -8.91
C GLU A 42 -13.01 23.82 -9.44
N ASN A 43 -11.99 23.10 -9.00
CA ASN A 43 -11.60 21.79 -9.53
C ASN A 43 -11.35 21.73 -11.06
N GLY A 44 -11.20 22.89 -11.71
CA GLY A 44 -11.07 22.97 -13.16
C GLY A 44 -9.82 22.31 -13.71
N PHE A 45 -8.78 22.13 -12.89
CA PHE A 45 -7.57 21.41 -13.29
C PHE A 45 -7.79 19.89 -13.29
N ASP A 46 -8.32 19.31 -12.24
CA ASP A 46 -8.66 17.87 -12.19
C ASP A 46 -9.64 17.48 -13.30
N ALA A 47 -10.70 18.28 -13.49
CA ALA A 47 -11.65 18.08 -14.59
C ALA A 47 -10.99 18.13 -15.98
N PHE A 48 -10.02 19.01 -16.18
CA PHE A 48 -9.23 19.08 -17.41
C PHE A 48 -8.39 17.82 -17.60
N LEU A 49 -7.67 17.38 -16.56
CA LEU A 49 -6.84 16.17 -16.61
C LEU A 49 -7.67 14.93 -16.90
N LYS A 50 -8.74 14.69 -16.14
CA LYS A 50 -9.65 13.54 -16.34
C LYS A 50 -10.21 13.49 -17.76
N LYS A 51 -10.61 14.63 -18.32
CA LYS A 51 -11.05 14.73 -19.71
C LYS A 51 -9.99 14.31 -20.72
N HIS A 52 -8.71 14.47 -20.39
CA HIS A 52 -7.58 14.17 -21.26
C HIS A 52 -6.78 12.94 -20.81
N GLY A 53 -7.38 12.05 -20.01
CA GLY A 53 -6.78 10.79 -19.55
C GLY A 53 -5.58 10.97 -18.64
N GLY A 54 -5.61 11.98 -17.80
CA GLY A 54 -4.59 12.31 -16.82
C GLY A 54 -5.11 12.27 -15.38
N SER A 55 -4.19 12.49 -14.45
CA SER A 55 -4.44 12.56 -13.01
C SER A 55 -3.47 13.54 -12.35
N ASP A 56 -3.80 13.97 -11.16
CA ASP A 56 -2.95 14.79 -10.31
C ASP A 56 -2.99 14.27 -8.86
N ASN A 57 -1.96 14.65 -8.11
CA ASN A 57 -1.89 14.44 -6.68
C ASN A 57 -0.98 15.50 -6.05
N ALA A 58 -1.03 15.61 -4.72
CA ALA A 58 -0.10 16.39 -3.94
C ALA A 58 0.10 15.77 -2.55
N SER A 59 1.19 16.13 -1.89
CA SER A 59 1.50 15.69 -0.54
C SER A 59 2.25 16.77 0.22
N THR A 60 1.95 16.94 1.51
CA THR A 60 2.65 17.86 2.42
C THR A 60 3.33 17.08 3.53
N ASP A 61 4.65 17.15 3.58
CA ASP A 61 5.46 16.57 4.64
C ASP A 61 5.97 17.66 5.63
N CYS A 62 6.90 17.32 6.49
CA CYS A 62 7.48 18.21 7.50
C CYS A 62 8.15 19.44 6.89
N GLU A 63 8.96 19.25 5.84
CA GLU A 63 9.78 20.32 5.23
C GLU A 63 9.45 20.58 3.75
N ARG A 64 8.60 19.78 3.13
CA ARG A 64 8.30 19.83 1.69
C ARG A 64 6.83 19.67 1.40
N THR A 65 6.38 20.26 0.28
CA THR A 65 5.10 20.01 -0.35
C THR A 65 5.36 19.70 -1.81
N VAL A 66 4.93 18.54 -2.28
CA VAL A 66 5.13 18.07 -3.66
C VAL A 66 3.80 18.04 -4.38
N PHE A 67 3.80 18.52 -5.59
CA PHE A 67 2.66 18.48 -6.52
C PHE A 67 3.08 17.74 -7.77
N GLN A 68 2.25 16.84 -8.27
CA GLN A 68 2.52 16.11 -9.52
C GLN A 68 1.26 15.92 -10.35
N PHE A 69 1.44 15.77 -11.65
CA PHE A 69 0.37 15.38 -12.56
C PHE A 69 0.90 14.66 -13.79
N ASP A 70 0.01 13.91 -14.43
CA ASP A 70 0.21 13.34 -15.76
C ASP A 70 -0.96 13.71 -16.69
N VAL A 71 -0.72 13.72 -18.00
CA VAL A 71 -1.76 13.96 -19.00
C VAL A 71 -1.31 13.48 -20.37
N GLN A 72 -2.23 13.24 -21.29
CA GLN A 72 -1.89 12.96 -22.68
C GLN A 72 -1.00 14.06 -23.28
N ARG A 73 0.05 13.67 -24.00
CA ARG A 73 1.08 14.54 -24.58
C ARG A 73 0.51 15.77 -25.31
N LYS A 74 -0.54 15.58 -26.14
CA LYS A 74 -1.18 16.67 -26.92
C LYS A 74 -1.75 17.82 -26.06
N SER A 75 -2.09 17.54 -24.81
CA SER A 75 -2.67 18.48 -23.86
C SER A 75 -1.64 18.97 -22.82
N PHE A 76 -0.39 18.53 -22.91
CA PHE A 76 0.61 18.73 -21.86
C PHE A 76 1.00 20.20 -21.67
N LYS A 77 1.24 20.96 -22.75
CA LYS A 77 1.56 22.40 -22.61
C LYS A 77 0.45 23.19 -21.92
N GLU A 78 -0.81 22.90 -22.27
CA GLU A 78 -1.96 23.54 -21.62
C GLU A 78 -2.10 23.12 -20.15
N ALA A 79 -1.86 21.82 -19.85
CA ALA A 79 -1.84 21.34 -18.47
C ALA A 79 -0.75 22.03 -17.65
N LEU A 80 0.48 22.17 -18.17
CA LEU A 80 1.57 22.90 -17.52
C LEU A 80 1.18 24.36 -17.22
N ASP A 81 0.53 25.04 -18.15
CA ASP A 81 0.12 26.42 -17.94
C ASP A 81 -1.00 26.55 -16.88
N ARG A 82 -1.97 25.62 -16.89
CA ARG A 82 -3.03 25.56 -15.86
C ARG A 82 -2.46 25.28 -14.47
N TRP A 83 -1.59 24.31 -14.38
CA TRP A 83 -0.97 23.87 -13.12
C TRP A 83 0.00 24.92 -12.56
N ALA A 84 0.79 25.58 -13.39
CA ALA A 84 1.69 26.65 -12.98
C ALA A 84 0.96 27.79 -12.25
N GLN A 85 -0.35 27.99 -12.51
CA GLN A 85 -1.13 29.04 -11.86
C GLN A 85 -1.29 28.81 -10.34
N PHE A 86 -1.13 27.57 -9.84
CA PHE A 86 -1.09 27.28 -8.40
C PHE A 86 0.04 28.04 -7.70
N PHE A 87 1.14 28.27 -8.42
CA PHE A 87 2.36 28.92 -7.95
C PHE A 87 2.46 30.40 -8.40
N ILE A 88 1.66 30.82 -9.38
CA ILE A 88 1.68 32.19 -9.92
C ILE A 88 0.56 33.05 -9.32
N CYS A 89 -0.69 32.62 -9.41
CA CYS A 89 -1.85 33.41 -9.00
C CYS A 89 -3.07 32.55 -8.64
N PRO A 90 -2.99 31.68 -7.60
CA PRO A 90 -4.14 30.91 -7.15
C PRO A 90 -5.21 31.84 -6.56
N LEU A 91 -6.49 31.55 -6.85
CA LEU A 91 -7.62 32.30 -6.28
C LEU A 91 -7.81 32.01 -4.81
N MET A 92 -7.62 30.73 -4.40
CA MET A 92 -7.95 30.27 -3.03
C MET A 92 -9.36 30.73 -2.67
N ILE A 93 -10.35 30.31 -3.43
CA ILE A 93 -11.73 30.78 -3.36
C ILE A 93 -12.22 30.81 -1.91
N ARG A 94 -12.61 31.99 -1.42
CA ARG A 94 -12.96 32.19 -0.01
C ARG A 94 -14.14 31.32 0.42
N ASP A 95 -15.12 31.15 -0.45
CA ASP A 95 -16.33 30.37 -0.16
C ASP A 95 -16.06 28.85 -0.17
N ALA A 96 -14.91 28.39 -0.70
CA ALA A 96 -14.47 27.01 -0.64
C ALA A 96 -13.80 26.64 0.71
N ILE A 97 -13.35 27.63 1.49
CA ILE A 97 -12.60 27.38 2.74
C ILE A 97 -13.34 26.43 3.67
N ASP A 98 -14.61 26.66 3.93
CA ASP A 98 -15.37 25.85 4.87
C ASP A 98 -15.54 24.40 4.37
N ARG A 99 -15.68 24.20 3.06
CA ARG A 99 -15.76 22.86 2.45
C ARG A 99 -14.43 22.14 2.48
N GLU A 100 -13.33 22.85 2.14
CA GLU A 100 -12.00 22.24 2.18
C GLU A 100 -11.50 21.97 3.60
N VAL A 101 -11.88 22.75 4.59
CA VAL A 101 -11.64 22.40 6.01
C VAL A 101 -12.38 21.12 6.38
N GLU A 102 -13.58 20.88 5.87
CA GLU A 102 -14.30 19.62 6.10
C GLU A 102 -13.63 18.44 5.39
N ALA A 103 -13.03 18.67 4.20
CA ALA A 103 -12.24 17.64 3.50
C ALA A 103 -10.98 17.25 4.29
N VAL A 104 -10.20 18.24 4.75
CA VAL A 104 -9.01 18.03 5.61
C VAL A 104 -9.40 17.34 6.93
N ASP A 105 -10.52 17.73 7.55
CA ASP A 105 -11.01 17.07 8.77
C ASP A 105 -11.42 15.62 8.52
N SER A 106 -12.04 15.34 7.38
CA SER A 106 -12.37 13.96 6.97
C SER A 106 -11.14 13.10 6.78
N GLU A 107 -10.11 13.61 6.11
CA GLU A 107 -8.84 12.93 5.93
C GLU A 107 -8.16 12.62 7.26
N TYR A 108 -8.08 13.62 8.16
CA TYR A 108 -7.58 13.42 9.51
C TYR A 108 -8.37 12.34 10.27
N GLN A 109 -9.71 12.30 10.17
CA GLN A 109 -10.53 11.28 10.81
C GLN A 109 -10.28 9.88 10.25
N LEU A 110 -9.99 9.75 8.96
CA LEU A 110 -9.58 8.48 8.34
C LEU A 110 -8.22 8.00 8.86
N ALA A 111 -7.27 8.93 9.06
CA ALA A 111 -5.96 8.62 9.61
C ALA A 111 -5.97 8.27 11.11
N LYS A 112 -6.94 8.79 11.85
CA LYS A 112 -7.01 8.70 13.32
C LYS A 112 -6.96 7.28 13.90
N PRO A 113 -7.54 6.22 13.31
CA PRO A 113 -7.39 4.85 13.79
C PRO A 113 -6.08 4.17 13.35
N SER A 114 -5.19 4.84 12.64
CA SER A 114 -3.89 4.28 12.21
C SER A 114 -2.87 4.28 13.34
N ASP A 115 -2.40 3.10 13.75
CA ASP A 115 -1.38 2.96 14.80
C ASP A 115 -0.04 3.61 14.42
N SER A 116 0.29 3.70 13.11
CA SER A 116 1.49 4.41 12.63
C SER A 116 1.40 5.90 12.93
N HIS A 117 0.34 6.57 12.48
CA HIS A 117 0.14 8.01 12.71
C HIS A 117 -0.03 8.34 14.20
N ARG A 118 -0.70 7.45 14.95
CA ARG A 118 -0.84 7.58 16.42
C ARG A 118 0.51 7.52 17.11
N LYS A 119 1.40 6.63 16.69
CA LYS A 119 2.77 6.51 17.20
C LYS A 119 3.60 7.76 16.90
N GLU A 120 3.60 8.22 15.66
CA GLU A 120 4.33 9.43 15.23
C GLU A 120 3.89 10.67 16.01
N MET A 121 2.57 10.91 16.09
CA MET A 121 2.03 12.06 16.82
C MET A 121 2.29 11.99 18.32
N LEU A 122 2.22 10.79 18.92
CA LEU A 122 2.59 10.61 20.31
C LEU A 122 4.06 10.92 20.52
N PHE A 123 4.95 10.37 19.71
CA PHE A 123 6.39 10.60 19.81
C PHE A 123 6.72 12.09 19.64
N GLY A 124 6.14 12.76 18.64
CA GLY A 124 6.29 14.19 18.42
C GLY A 124 5.79 15.04 19.60
N SER A 125 4.67 14.65 20.21
CA SER A 125 4.09 15.38 21.36
C SER A 125 4.97 15.35 22.61
N LEU A 126 5.93 14.43 22.68
CA LEU A 126 6.86 14.25 23.79
C LEU A 126 8.18 15.02 23.58
N ALA A 127 8.35 15.66 22.43
CA ALA A 127 9.47 16.56 22.19
C ALA A 127 9.41 17.81 23.11
N LYS A 128 10.55 18.48 23.30
CA LYS A 128 10.58 19.71 24.08
C LYS A 128 9.61 20.77 23.54
N PRO A 129 8.97 21.55 24.40
CA PRO A 129 8.08 22.62 23.97
C PRO A 129 8.74 23.55 22.95
N GLY A 130 8.08 23.77 21.83
CA GLY A 130 8.59 24.60 20.74
C GLY A 130 9.38 23.83 19.67
N HIS A 131 9.70 22.56 19.90
CA HIS A 131 10.35 21.72 18.89
C HIS A 131 9.41 21.48 17.69
N PRO A 132 9.88 21.60 16.43
CA PRO A 132 9.02 21.43 15.25
C PRO A 132 8.39 20.04 15.12
N MET A 133 9.04 18.98 15.61
CA MET A 133 8.50 17.61 15.67
C MET A 133 7.16 17.53 16.41
N GLY A 134 6.91 18.40 17.40
CA GLY A 134 5.67 18.44 18.17
C GLY A 134 4.51 19.17 17.48
N LYS A 135 4.70 19.66 16.25
CA LYS A 135 3.63 20.32 15.50
C LYS A 135 2.62 19.33 14.97
N PHE A 136 1.35 19.73 15.02
CA PHE A 136 0.26 18.96 14.41
C PHE A 136 0.17 19.28 12.92
N CYS A 137 0.67 18.38 12.08
CA CYS A 137 0.82 18.58 10.65
C CYS A 137 -0.49 18.43 9.85
N TRP A 138 -1.43 17.61 10.34
CA TRP A 138 -2.64 17.26 9.59
C TRP A 138 -3.58 18.44 9.35
N GLY A 139 -3.81 19.28 10.36
CA GLY A 139 -4.96 20.17 10.36
C GLY A 139 -6.29 19.41 10.58
N ASN A 140 -7.30 20.10 11.04
CA ASN A 140 -8.66 19.59 11.21
C ASN A 140 -9.64 20.76 11.43
N ALA A 141 -10.93 20.48 11.56
CA ALA A 141 -11.94 21.50 11.80
C ALA A 141 -11.68 22.30 13.10
N GLN A 142 -11.06 21.69 14.11
CA GLN A 142 -10.70 22.40 15.35
C GLN A 142 -9.63 23.45 15.09
N THR A 143 -8.50 23.09 14.43
CA THR A 143 -7.34 23.97 14.23
C THR A 143 -7.56 25.00 13.14
N LEU A 144 -8.33 24.67 12.10
CA LEU A 144 -8.50 25.51 10.90
C LEU A 144 -9.80 26.32 10.89
N LYS A 145 -10.80 25.98 11.74
CA LYS A 145 -12.11 26.69 11.78
C LYS A 145 -12.52 27.13 13.19
N GLN A 146 -12.60 26.19 14.16
CA GLN A 146 -13.18 26.48 15.47
C GLN A 146 -12.28 27.38 16.33
N GLU A 147 -11.00 27.02 16.49
CA GLU A 147 -10.05 27.82 17.29
C GLU A 147 -9.75 29.19 16.64
N PRO A 148 -9.52 29.28 15.33
CA PRO A 148 -9.36 30.56 14.66
C PRO A 148 -10.57 31.51 14.87
N LYS A 149 -11.80 30.94 14.79
CA LYS A 149 -13.02 31.72 15.05
C LYS A 149 -13.06 32.27 16.48
N LYS A 150 -12.70 31.46 17.48
CA LYS A 150 -12.62 31.89 18.89
C LYS A 150 -11.55 32.97 19.11
N LYS A 151 -10.38 32.82 18.45
CA LYS A 151 -9.24 33.74 18.53
C LYS A 151 -9.37 34.94 17.60
N LYS A 152 -10.45 35.06 16.84
CA LYS A 152 -10.69 36.10 15.80
C LYS A 152 -9.58 36.15 14.74
N ILE A 153 -9.00 35.00 14.40
CA ILE A 153 -8.00 34.85 13.35
C ILE A 153 -8.72 34.73 12.01
N ASN A 154 -8.32 35.53 11.04
CA ASN A 154 -8.81 35.43 9.67
C ASN A 154 -7.98 34.41 8.89
N VAL A 155 -8.47 33.18 8.79
CA VAL A 155 -7.77 32.05 8.12
C VAL A 155 -7.45 32.37 6.66
N TYR A 156 -8.36 32.99 5.91
CA TYR A 156 -8.13 33.38 4.53
C TYR A 156 -6.96 34.36 4.37
N LYS A 157 -6.88 35.39 5.21
CA LYS A 157 -5.74 36.33 5.17
C LYS A 157 -4.42 35.63 5.56
N ARG A 158 -4.45 34.73 6.53
CA ARG A 158 -3.27 33.95 6.95
C ARG A 158 -2.80 33.02 5.88
N LEU A 159 -3.72 32.31 5.22
CA LEU A 159 -3.44 31.42 4.10
C LEU A 159 -2.76 32.15 2.93
N ARG A 160 -3.33 33.28 2.51
CA ARG A 160 -2.74 34.10 1.44
C ARG A 160 -1.37 34.68 1.83
N ALA A 161 -1.20 35.06 3.09
CA ALA A 161 0.08 35.54 3.60
C ALA A 161 1.13 34.42 3.64
N PHE A 162 0.73 33.21 4.04
CA PHE A 162 1.56 32.03 4.07
C PHE A 162 2.02 31.66 2.65
N TRP A 163 1.09 31.57 1.70
CA TRP A 163 1.41 31.34 0.30
C TRP A 163 2.39 32.38 -0.24
N LYS A 164 2.10 33.66 -0.07
CA LYS A 164 2.95 34.76 -0.54
C LYS A 164 4.36 34.73 0.04
N LYS A 165 4.50 34.28 1.29
CA LYS A 165 5.78 34.17 1.99
C LYS A 165 6.59 32.96 1.55
N HIS A 166 5.93 31.80 1.42
CA HIS A 166 6.58 30.49 1.34
C HIS A 166 6.58 29.89 -0.07
N TYR A 167 5.59 30.20 -0.92
CA TYR A 167 5.55 29.73 -2.30
C TYR A 167 6.34 30.68 -3.20
N SER A 168 7.66 30.58 -3.10
CA SER A 168 8.61 31.42 -3.80
C SER A 168 9.57 30.58 -4.61
N ALA A 169 9.89 31.01 -5.83
CA ALA A 169 10.65 30.25 -6.82
C ALA A 169 12.00 29.71 -6.28
N HIS A 170 12.66 30.40 -5.33
CA HIS A 170 13.93 29.93 -4.77
C HIS A 170 13.81 28.74 -3.81
N TYR A 171 12.58 28.39 -3.39
CA TYR A 171 12.29 27.16 -2.63
C TYR A 171 11.78 26.03 -3.53
N MET A 172 11.72 26.21 -4.84
CA MET A 172 11.08 25.28 -5.76
C MET A 172 12.07 24.60 -6.67
N SER A 173 11.86 23.30 -6.86
CA SER A 173 12.44 22.49 -7.92
C SER A 173 11.31 21.97 -8.83
N LEU A 174 11.60 21.82 -10.11
CA LEU A 174 10.64 21.39 -11.11
C LEU A 174 11.26 20.33 -12.01
N ALA A 175 10.59 19.18 -12.14
CA ALA A 175 10.92 18.14 -13.09
C ALA A 175 9.82 17.99 -14.12
N VAL A 176 10.18 17.85 -15.39
CA VAL A 176 9.25 17.74 -16.53
C VAL A 176 9.71 16.63 -17.46
N GLN A 177 8.82 15.71 -17.79
CA GLN A 177 9.10 14.58 -18.68
C GLN A 177 8.05 14.47 -19.80
N SER A 178 8.51 14.32 -21.04
CA SER A 178 7.64 14.05 -22.20
C SER A 178 8.45 13.54 -23.38
N LYS A 179 7.78 13.05 -24.41
CA LYS A 179 8.40 12.75 -25.73
C LYS A 179 8.75 13.99 -26.57
N GLU A 180 8.51 15.19 -26.06
CA GLU A 180 8.95 16.42 -26.73
C GLU A 180 10.48 16.57 -26.70
N LYS A 181 11.02 17.36 -27.61
CA LYS A 181 12.45 17.72 -27.58
C LYS A 181 12.77 18.53 -26.34
N LEU A 182 13.95 18.35 -25.77
CA LEU A 182 14.38 19.08 -24.57
C LEU A 182 14.31 20.60 -24.75
N ASP A 183 14.72 21.10 -25.93
CA ASP A 183 14.63 22.54 -26.24
C ASP A 183 13.18 23.05 -26.18
N THR A 184 12.22 22.26 -26.65
CA THR A 184 10.79 22.59 -26.59
C THR A 184 10.27 22.59 -25.14
N LEU A 185 10.66 21.62 -24.34
CA LEU A 185 10.30 21.57 -22.92
C LEU A 185 10.91 22.75 -22.16
N GLU A 186 12.18 23.08 -22.44
CA GLU A 186 12.85 24.25 -21.84
C GLU A 186 12.14 25.56 -22.22
N GLU A 187 11.75 25.74 -23.49
CA GLU A 187 11.00 26.89 -23.95
C GLU A 187 9.68 27.03 -23.20
N TRP A 188 8.90 25.95 -23.08
CA TRP A 188 7.62 25.97 -22.35
C TRP A 188 7.80 26.28 -20.86
N VAL A 189 8.78 25.67 -20.21
CA VAL A 189 9.08 25.93 -18.81
C VAL A 189 9.49 27.39 -18.60
N ARG A 190 10.37 27.94 -19.45
CA ARG A 190 10.78 29.34 -19.38
C ARG A 190 9.61 30.31 -19.62
N GLU A 191 8.74 30.01 -20.61
CA GLU A 191 7.55 30.83 -20.92
C GLU A 191 6.56 30.87 -19.75
N ILE A 192 6.34 29.74 -19.10
CA ILE A 192 5.28 29.56 -18.12
C ILE A 192 5.78 29.86 -16.69
N PHE A 193 6.84 29.18 -16.23
CA PHE A 193 7.27 29.19 -14.82
C PHE A 193 8.18 30.38 -14.46
N SER A 194 8.72 31.13 -15.43
CA SER A 194 9.41 32.39 -15.14
C SER A 194 8.52 33.45 -14.47
N LYS A 195 7.22 33.25 -14.48
CA LYS A 195 6.21 34.11 -13.84
C LYS A 195 5.97 33.79 -12.37
N VAL A 196 6.56 32.71 -11.85
CA VAL A 196 6.45 32.35 -10.42
C VAL A 196 7.18 33.41 -9.57
N PRO A 197 6.52 33.96 -8.54
CA PRO A 197 7.15 35.00 -7.68
C PRO A 197 8.40 34.52 -6.97
N ASN A 198 9.37 35.42 -6.79
CA ASN A 198 10.58 35.18 -5.99
C ASN A 198 10.77 36.30 -4.97
N ASN A 199 10.72 35.97 -3.67
CA ASN A 199 10.75 36.93 -2.56
C ASN A 199 12.05 36.90 -1.71
N VAL A 200 12.94 35.93 -1.91
CA VAL A 200 14.29 35.82 -1.29
C VAL A 200 14.30 35.89 0.25
N HIS A 201 13.40 35.24 0.96
CA HIS A 201 13.43 35.13 2.43
C HIS A 201 14.03 33.79 2.88
N CYS A 202 14.90 33.78 3.92
CA CYS A 202 15.52 32.58 4.50
C CYS A 202 14.90 32.19 5.85
N ILE A 203 14.86 30.87 6.15
CA ILE A 203 14.29 30.30 7.39
C ILE A 203 15.37 29.48 8.11
N TRP A 204 15.50 29.62 9.46
CA TRP A 204 16.44 28.86 10.31
C TRP A 204 15.74 28.31 11.56
N MET A 205 16.13 27.09 12.06
CA MET A 205 15.61 26.46 13.28
C MET A 205 16.70 25.71 14.08
N GLU A 206 16.57 25.62 15.42
CA GLU A 206 17.47 24.90 16.36
C GLU A 206 16.72 23.98 17.32
N THR A 207 17.35 22.84 17.80
CA THR A 207 16.65 21.76 18.51
C THR A 207 17.38 20.98 19.60
N HIS A 208 16.62 20.32 20.55
CA HIS A 208 17.06 19.35 21.57
C HIS A 208 15.91 18.42 22.06
N LEU A 209 16.14 17.16 22.47
CA LEU A 209 15.15 16.09 22.81
C LEU A 209 15.29 15.46 24.22
N LEU A 210 14.25 14.68 24.70
CA LEU A 210 14.13 14.03 26.03
C LEU A 210 13.97 12.49 25.92
N PHE A 211 14.20 11.68 26.99
CA PHE A 211 14.27 10.19 26.99
C PHE A 211 13.39 9.52 28.06
N CYS A 212 12.53 8.52 27.73
CA CYS A 212 11.61 7.79 28.63
C CYS A 212 11.03 6.48 28.04
N VAL A 213 10.29 5.69 28.86
CA VAL A 213 9.50 4.52 28.43
C VAL A 213 8.02 4.89 28.36
N PHE A 214 7.33 4.41 27.32
CA PHE A 214 5.91 4.65 27.08
C PHE A 214 5.15 3.34 26.92
N ALA A 215 4.13 3.09 27.76
CA ALA A 215 3.13 2.08 27.50
C ALA A 215 1.97 2.70 26.72
N VAL A 216 1.55 2.07 25.62
CA VAL A 216 0.60 2.64 24.66
C VAL A 216 -0.51 1.64 24.30
N VAL A 217 -1.75 2.10 24.21
CA VAL A 217 -2.90 1.31 23.78
C VAL A 217 -3.07 1.43 22.25
N PRO A 218 -2.81 0.38 21.47
CA PRO A 218 -3.02 0.38 20.01
C PRO A 218 -4.49 0.17 19.66
N VAL A 219 -4.85 0.52 18.43
CA VAL A 219 -6.17 0.23 17.84
C VAL A 219 -6.26 -1.25 17.42
N ARG A 220 -5.19 -1.76 16.80
CA ARG A 220 -5.11 -3.17 16.40
C ARG A 220 -4.73 -4.07 17.57
N LYS A 221 -5.18 -5.32 17.55
CA LYS A 221 -4.71 -6.35 18.49
C LYS A 221 -3.31 -6.80 18.10
N VAL A 222 -2.31 -6.07 18.59
CA VAL A 222 -0.89 -6.32 18.32
C VAL A 222 -0.06 -6.00 19.56
N HIS A 223 0.98 -6.79 19.82
CA HIS A 223 2.05 -6.44 20.73
C HIS A 223 3.25 -5.98 19.92
N ALA A 224 3.74 -4.78 20.19
CA ALA A 224 4.91 -4.25 19.50
C ALA A 224 5.79 -3.45 20.45
N LEU A 225 7.10 -3.60 20.28
CA LEU A 225 8.11 -2.79 20.95
C LEU A 225 8.80 -1.93 19.90
N ASN A 226 8.74 -0.61 20.08
CA ASN A 226 9.52 0.33 19.28
C ASN A 226 10.61 0.94 20.16
N ILE A 227 11.85 0.86 19.69
CA ILE A 227 13.03 1.44 20.33
C ILE A 227 13.51 2.53 19.40
N THR A 228 13.59 3.76 19.89
CA THR A 228 13.82 4.94 19.04
C THR A 228 14.93 5.80 19.62
N TRP A 229 15.87 6.21 18.78
CA TRP A 229 16.92 7.18 19.08
C TRP A 229 16.73 8.44 18.22
N ALA A 230 16.86 9.57 18.85
CA ALA A 230 16.92 10.85 18.16
C ALA A 230 18.38 11.26 17.97
N LEU A 231 18.74 11.55 16.74
CA LEU A 231 20.11 11.78 16.29
C LEU A 231 20.23 13.15 15.62
N PRO A 232 21.46 13.72 15.55
CA PRO A 232 21.69 14.86 14.67
C PRO A 232 21.38 14.53 13.21
N PRO A 233 21.05 15.54 12.37
CA PRO A 233 20.78 15.34 10.95
C PRO A 233 21.89 14.57 10.23
N GLN A 234 21.51 13.58 9.41
CA GLN A 234 22.44 12.68 8.74
C GLN A 234 22.61 12.97 7.24
N GLU A 235 21.86 13.89 6.68
CA GLU A 235 21.82 14.20 5.24
C GLU A 235 23.22 14.48 4.65
N LYS A 236 24.08 15.17 5.38
CA LYS A 236 25.46 15.45 4.95
C LYS A 236 26.32 14.20 4.74
N TYR A 237 25.92 13.05 5.28
CA TYR A 237 26.63 11.78 5.14
C TYR A 237 26.05 10.86 4.08
N TYR A 238 25.24 11.38 3.15
CA TYR A 238 24.54 10.60 2.12
C TYR A 238 25.47 9.70 1.26
N ARG A 239 26.75 10.04 1.13
CA ARG A 239 27.73 9.23 0.39
C ARG A 239 28.17 7.97 1.16
N VAL A 240 28.17 8.01 2.50
CA VAL A 240 28.53 6.89 3.39
C VAL A 240 27.30 6.12 3.84
N LYS A 241 26.18 6.80 4.05
CA LYS A 241 24.89 6.28 4.56
C LYS A 241 25.05 5.44 5.84
N PRO A 242 25.62 5.99 6.93
CA PRO A 242 25.96 5.21 8.11
C PRO A 242 24.75 4.56 8.78
N LEU A 243 23.61 5.26 8.86
CA LEU A 243 22.40 4.69 9.46
C LEU A 243 21.77 3.62 8.57
N HIS A 244 21.84 3.74 7.27
CA HIS A 244 21.39 2.71 6.32
C HIS A 244 22.21 1.42 6.50
N TYR A 245 23.52 1.51 6.57
CA TYR A 245 24.40 0.37 6.85
C TYR A 245 24.10 -0.31 8.19
N ILE A 246 23.94 0.49 9.26
CA ILE A 246 23.59 -0.03 10.60
C ILE A 246 22.21 -0.68 10.58
N SER A 247 21.23 -0.04 9.93
CA SER A 247 19.87 -0.54 9.74
C SER A 247 19.85 -1.91 9.05
N TRP A 248 20.63 -2.04 7.98
CA TRP A 248 20.76 -3.30 7.25
C TRP A 248 21.29 -4.45 8.15
N LEU A 249 22.30 -4.17 8.96
CA LEU A 249 22.88 -5.17 9.88
C LEU A 249 21.97 -5.54 11.05
N ILE A 250 21.22 -4.57 11.58
CA ILE A 250 20.26 -4.79 12.68
C ILE A 250 19.02 -5.49 12.17
N GLY A 251 18.51 -5.05 11.02
CA GLY A 251 17.32 -5.63 10.38
C GLY A 251 17.56 -6.95 9.66
N HIS A 252 18.81 -7.43 9.61
CA HIS A 252 19.12 -8.71 8.98
C HIS A 252 18.37 -9.86 9.66
N GLU A 253 17.75 -10.76 8.86
CA GLU A 253 16.90 -11.84 9.35
C GLU A 253 17.53 -13.24 9.21
N GLY A 254 18.71 -13.36 8.61
CA GLY A 254 19.42 -14.62 8.44
C GLY A 254 19.97 -15.18 9.76
N THR A 255 20.61 -16.32 9.68
CA THR A 255 21.23 -17.00 10.83
C THR A 255 22.20 -16.08 11.57
N GLY A 256 22.15 -16.06 12.89
CA GLY A 256 22.99 -15.19 13.73
C GLY A 256 22.48 -13.75 13.85
N SER A 257 21.29 -13.45 13.29
CA SER A 257 20.65 -12.15 13.43
C SER A 257 19.91 -12.02 14.77
N ILE A 258 19.54 -10.79 15.09
CA ILE A 258 18.68 -10.50 16.26
C ILE A 258 17.36 -11.25 16.14
N LEU A 259 16.69 -11.15 14.98
CA LEU A 259 15.39 -11.77 14.78
C LEU A 259 15.45 -13.31 14.82
N SER A 260 16.53 -13.92 14.30
CA SER A 260 16.75 -15.37 14.41
C SER A 260 16.76 -15.82 15.88
N VAL A 261 17.49 -15.11 16.74
CA VAL A 261 17.53 -15.40 18.20
C VAL A 261 16.15 -15.20 18.84
N LEU A 262 15.44 -14.12 18.50
CA LEU A 262 14.12 -13.85 19.06
C LEU A 262 13.06 -14.85 18.59
N ARG A 263 13.13 -15.30 17.32
CA ARG A 263 12.24 -16.35 16.77
C ARG A 263 12.48 -17.71 17.45
N LYS A 264 13.74 -18.11 17.68
CA LYS A 264 14.08 -19.34 18.40
C LYS A 264 13.51 -19.39 19.83
N LYS A 265 13.40 -18.20 20.45
CA LYS A 265 12.79 -18.03 21.78
C LYS A 265 11.26 -17.82 21.73
N CYS A 266 10.65 -17.84 20.55
CA CYS A 266 9.24 -17.50 20.31
C CYS A 266 8.83 -16.12 20.86
N TRP A 267 9.74 -15.14 20.89
CA TRP A 267 9.47 -13.81 21.41
C TRP A 267 9.05 -12.81 20.35
N ALA A 268 9.47 -12.98 19.09
CA ALA A 268 9.17 -12.06 18.01
C ALA A 268 8.76 -12.76 16.72
N LEU A 269 7.89 -12.07 15.96
CA LEU A 269 7.44 -12.47 14.63
C LEU A 269 8.22 -11.75 13.53
N ALA A 270 8.50 -10.46 13.74
CA ALA A 270 9.18 -9.59 12.78
C ALA A 270 10.02 -8.55 13.52
N LEU A 271 11.07 -8.06 12.86
CA LEU A 271 11.89 -6.95 13.30
C LEU A 271 12.19 -6.07 12.09
N PHE A 272 11.97 -4.78 12.25
CA PHE A 272 12.36 -3.75 11.28
C PHE A 272 13.31 -2.78 11.96
N GLY A 273 14.46 -2.54 11.36
CA GLY A 273 15.44 -1.58 11.87
C GLY A 273 15.69 -0.49 10.84
N GLY A 274 15.75 0.75 11.26
CA GLY A 274 16.13 1.87 10.42
C GLY A 274 15.22 3.09 10.51
N ASN A 275 15.38 3.95 9.52
CA ASN A 275 14.56 5.14 9.33
C ASN A 275 13.54 4.84 8.23
N SER A 276 12.35 5.39 8.36
CA SER A 276 11.48 5.54 7.19
C SER A 276 11.99 6.71 6.32
N GLU A 277 11.59 6.75 5.08
CA GLU A 277 11.94 7.82 4.14
C GLU A 277 11.08 9.08 4.32
N THR A 278 10.17 9.08 5.30
CA THR A 278 9.32 10.23 5.60
C THR A 278 10.11 11.37 6.19
N GLY A 279 9.74 12.61 5.91
CA GLY A 279 10.36 13.80 6.50
C GLY A 279 10.16 13.89 8.01
N PHE A 280 9.26 13.09 8.60
CA PHE A 280 9.18 12.96 10.06
C PHE A 280 10.39 12.23 10.63
N ASP A 281 10.92 11.20 9.99
CA ASP A 281 12.07 10.44 10.46
C ASP A 281 13.41 11.06 10.05
N GLN A 282 13.46 11.75 8.90
CA GLN A 282 14.67 12.40 8.39
C GLN A 282 14.37 13.79 7.85
N ASN A 283 15.05 14.78 8.39
CA ASN A 283 14.93 16.18 7.96
C ASN A 283 16.19 16.98 8.31
N THR A 284 16.22 18.25 7.94
CA THR A 284 17.37 19.14 8.19
C THR A 284 17.62 19.42 9.67
N THR A 285 16.67 19.10 10.53
CA THR A 285 16.68 19.42 11.97
C THR A 285 17.17 18.23 12.82
N TYR A 286 16.75 17.00 12.47
CA TYR A 286 17.09 15.77 13.19
C TYR A 286 16.98 14.54 12.27
N SER A 287 17.51 13.42 12.77
CA SER A 287 17.23 12.09 12.23
C SER A 287 16.74 11.16 13.33
N ILE A 288 15.78 10.31 13.04
CA ILE A 288 15.31 9.27 13.96
C ILE A 288 15.85 7.93 13.48
N PHE A 289 16.39 7.13 14.40
CA PHE A 289 16.70 5.73 14.16
C PHE A 289 15.78 4.88 15.01
N SER A 290 15.03 3.97 14.40
CA SER A 290 14.04 3.15 15.11
C SER A 290 14.26 1.66 14.86
N ILE A 291 14.00 0.83 15.88
CA ILE A 291 13.87 -0.61 15.77
C ILE A 291 12.46 -0.98 16.22
N SER A 292 11.69 -1.58 15.34
CA SER A 292 10.32 -1.99 15.60
C SER A 292 10.23 -3.52 15.61
N ILE A 293 9.76 -4.09 16.71
CA ILE A 293 9.65 -5.54 16.91
C ILE A 293 8.19 -5.89 17.12
N THR A 294 7.66 -6.75 16.26
CA THR A 294 6.35 -7.38 16.48
C THR A 294 6.52 -8.55 17.43
N LEU A 295 5.97 -8.43 18.62
CA LEU A 295 6.10 -9.42 19.69
C LEU A 295 4.98 -10.47 19.64
N THR A 296 5.29 -11.64 20.12
CA THR A 296 4.31 -12.65 20.55
C THR A 296 3.78 -12.31 21.95
N ASP A 297 2.81 -13.07 22.44
CA ASP A 297 2.34 -12.91 23.84
C ASP A 297 3.47 -13.21 24.84
N GLU A 298 4.30 -14.22 24.59
CA GLU A 298 5.48 -14.54 25.40
C GLU A 298 6.55 -13.44 25.30
N GLY A 299 6.77 -12.89 24.09
CA GLY A 299 7.67 -11.76 23.87
C GLY A 299 7.20 -10.49 24.58
N PHE A 300 5.91 -10.26 24.67
CA PHE A 300 5.37 -9.15 25.43
C PHE A 300 5.66 -9.28 26.94
N GLN A 301 5.53 -10.44 27.51
CA GLN A 301 5.86 -10.68 28.93
C GLN A 301 7.35 -10.48 29.22
N ASN A 302 8.22 -10.61 28.21
CA ASN A 302 9.68 -10.49 28.31
C ASN A 302 10.24 -9.33 27.50
N PHE A 303 9.46 -8.26 27.26
CA PHE A 303 9.77 -7.20 26.29
C PHE A 303 11.11 -6.48 26.51
N TYR A 304 11.68 -6.51 27.70
CA TYR A 304 13.00 -5.94 28.03
C TYR A 304 14.18 -6.78 27.52
N GLN A 305 13.99 -8.07 27.26
CA GLN A 305 15.02 -8.98 26.76
C GLN A 305 15.44 -8.71 25.30
N PRO A 306 14.53 -8.43 24.36
CA PRO A 306 14.88 -8.04 23.00
C PRO A 306 15.90 -6.89 22.92
N LEU A 307 15.78 -5.86 23.77
CA LEU A 307 16.76 -4.78 23.77
C LEU A 307 18.15 -5.25 24.20
N HIS A 308 18.23 -6.17 25.14
CA HIS A 308 19.51 -6.76 25.53
C HIS A 308 20.19 -7.49 24.34
N VAL A 309 19.44 -8.29 23.59
CA VAL A 309 19.93 -8.97 22.37
C VAL A 309 20.39 -7.97 21.31
N ILE A 310 19.67 -6.85 21.13
CA ILE A 310 20.04 -5.77 20.22
C ILE A 310 21.37 -5.14 20.62
N ILE A 311 21.56 -4.83 21.90
CA ILE A 311 22.80 -4.23 22.41
C ILE A 311 23.99 -5.19 22.24
N GLN A 312 23.81 -6.49 22.56
CA GLN A 312 24.81 -7.50 22.28
C GLN A 312 25.20 -7.54 20.81
N LYS A 313 24.24 -7.41 19.90
CA LYS A 313 24.52 -7.34 18.45
C LYS A 313 25.28 -6.07 18.09
N MET A 314 24.91 -4.92 18.64
CA MET A 314 25.59 -3.64 18.37
C MET A 314 27.08 -3.68 18.76
N LEU A 315 27.46 -4.40 19.82
CA LEU A 315 28.86 -4.60 20.19
C LEU A 315 29.65 -5.37 19.11
N ILE A 316 29.00 -6.36 18.48
CA ILE A 316 29.60 -7.12 17.37
C ILE A 316 29.78 -6.22 16.15
N LEU A 317 28.89 -5.25 15.95
CA LEU A 317 28.93 -4.32 14.81
C LEU A 317 30.08 -3.29 14.92
N SER A 318 30.68 -3.12 16.08
CA SER A 318 31.80 -2.19 16.29
C SER A 318 33.13 -2.62 15.61
N VAL A 319 33.19 -3.84 15.07
CA VAL A 319 34.37 -4.38 14.37
C VAL A 319 34.35 -3.96 12.90
N ASP A 320 35.52 -3.69 12.31
CA ASP A 320 35.66 -3.31 10.89
C ASP A 320 35.06 -4.36 9.95
N GLN A 321 34.15 -3.93 9.04
CA GLN A 321 33.33 -4.85 8.25
C GLN A 321 33.22 -4.41 6.79
N PHE A 322 34.33 -4.05 6.21
CA PHE A 322 34.44 -3.65 4.82
C PHE A 322 33.75 -4.62 3.84
N ARG A 323 33.88 -5.94 4.08
CA ARG A 323 33.26 -6.98 3.25
C ARG A 323 31.74 -6.80 3.11
N ILE A 324 31.04 -6.61 4.22
CA ILE A 324 29.57 -6.49 4.21
C ILE A 324 29.16 -5.18 3.53
N TYR A 325 29.87 -4.08 3.79
CA TYR A 325 29.63 -2.83 3.11
C TYR A 325 29.79 -2.96 1.60
N GLU A 326 30.86 -3.66 1.14
CA GLU A 326 31.11 -3.91 -0.28
C GLU A 326 30.01 -4.82 -0.90
N GLU A 327 29.48 -5.79 -0.19
CA GLU A 327 28.36 -6.60 -0.65
C GLU A 327 27.09 -5.76 -0.85
N ILE A 328 26.73 -4.92 0.12
CA ILE A 328 25.57 -4.02 0.01
C ILE A 328 25.75 -3.08 -1.17
N GLN A 329 26.92 -2.47 -1.27
CA GLN A 329 27.25 -1.57 -2.39
C GLN A 329 27.10 -2.27 -3.76
N LYS A 330 27.52 -3.54 -3.88
CA LYS A 330 27.35 -4.33 -5.11
C LYS A 330 25.87 -4.63 -5.40
N ILE A 331 25.11 -4.97 -4.39
CA ILE A 331 23.67 -5.26 -4.52
C ILE A 331 22.95 -4.02 -5.03
N GLU A 332 23.16 -2.86 -4.40
CA GLU A 332 22.56 -1.59 -4.80
C GLU A 332 23.00 -1.15 -6.20
N ALA A 333 24.29 -1.31 -6.52
CA ALA A 333 24.78 -1.00 -7.86
C ALA A 333 24.17 -1.90 -8.95
N ASN A 334 23.97 -3.20 -8.66
CA ASN A 334 23.30 -4.11 -9.58
C ASN A 334 21.84 -3.74 -9.76
N GLU A 335 21.15 -3.41 -8.67
CA GLU A 335 19.74 -2.97 -8.72
C GLU A 335 19.60 -1.71 -9.55
N PHE A 336 20.40 -0.69 -9.29
CA PHE A 336 20.41 0.56 -10.05
C PHE A 336 20.74 0.34 -11.52
N HIS A 337 21.75 -0.49 -11.84
CA HIS A 337 22.16 -0.74 -13.22
C HIS A 337 21.10 -1.48 -14.04
N TYR A 338 20.36 -2.41 -13.42
CA TYR A 338 19.31 -3.19 -14.06
C TYR A 338 17.93 -2.79 -13.57
N GLN A 339 17.78 -1.54 -13.14
CA GLN A 339 16.50 -0.98 -12.73
C GLN A 339 15.50 -1.04 -13.89
N GLU A 340 14.34 -1.57 -13.63
CA GLU A 340 13.23 -1.51 -14.58
C GLU A 340 12.62 -0.11 -14.53
N GLN A 341 11.91 0.28 -15.57
CA GLN A 341 11.20 1.55 -15.57
C GLN A 341 10.16 1.54 -14.44
N ILE A 342 10.29 2.48 -13.52
CA ILE A 342 9.28 2.78 -12.49
C ILE A 342 8.15 3.60 -13.11
N ASP A 343 7.07 3.81 -12.35
CA ASP A 343 6.00 4.71 -12.80
C ASP A 343 6.62 6.08 -13.15
N PRO A 344 6.40 6.59 -14.35
CA PRO A 344 7.00 7.85 -14.76
C PRO A 344 6.62 9.05 -13.89
N ILE A 345 5.46 9.01 -13.21
CA ILE A 345 5.07 10.08 -12.28
C ILE A 345 5.88 10.01 -10.99
N GLU A 346 6.10 8.80 -10.44
CA GLU A 346 7.00 8.59 -9.31
C GLU A 346 8.43 9.03 -9.64
N TYR A 347 8.92 8.71 -10.84
CA TYR A 347 10.26 9.11 -11.27
C TYR A 347 10.45 10.63 -11.31
N VAL A 348 9.49 11.39 -11.84
CA VAL A 348 9.62 12.87 -11.85
C VAL A 348 9.46 13.47 -10.46
N GLU A 349 8.70 12.83 -9.57
CA GLU A 349 8.57 13.19 -8.17
C GLU A 349 9.89 12.99 -7.43
N ASP A 350 10.48 11.80 -7.49
CA ASP A 350 11.78 11.47 -6.89
C ASP A 350 12.90 12.42 -7.35
N VAL A 351 13.02 12.63 -8.66
CA VAL A 351 14.02 13.54 -9.21
C VAL A 351 13.79 14.96 -8.70
N CYS A 352 12.54 15.40 -8.63
CA CYS A 352 12.17 16.73 -8.17
C CYS A 352 12.55 16.96 -6.69
N GLU A 353 12.35 15.98 -5.83
CA GLU A 353 12.78 16.00 -4.43
C GLU A 353 14.30 15.92 -4.30
N ASN A 354 14.94 15.01 -5.02
CA ASN A 354 16.39 14.81 -5.02
C ASN A 354 17.15 16.09 -5.41
N MET A 355 16.56 16.93 -6.28
CA MET A 355 17.13 18.23 -6.61
C MET A 355 17.23 19.19 -5.42
N GLN A 356 16.48 18.96 -4.34
CA GLN A 356 16.59 19.73 -3.10
C GLN A 356 17.52 19.08 -2.07
N LEU A 357 17.75 17.76 -2.16
CA LEU A 357 18.50 16.98 -1.17
C LEU A 357 19.98 16.81 -1.53
N PHE A 358 20.28 16.71 -2.83
CA PHE A 358 21.60 16.32 -3.32
C PHE A 358 22.20 17.39 -4.25
N PRO A 359 23.54 17.42 -4.40
CA PRO A 359 24.19 18.22 -5.44
C PRO A 359 23.84 17.69 -6.82
N LYS A 360 23.99 18.55 -7.84
CA LYS A 360 23.57 18.28 -9.23
C LYS A 360 24.11 16.96 -9.80
N GLU A 361 25.30 16.58 -9.43
CA GLU A 361 25.99 15.37 -9.90
C GLU A 361 25.32 14.09 -9.39
N ASP A 362 24.62 14.17 -8.26
CA ASP A 362 24.06 13.03 -7.55
C ASP A 362 22.51 13.03 -7.51
N PHE A 363 21.82 13.86 -8.32
CA PHE A 363 20.35 13.90 -8.35
C PHE A 363 19.68 12.56 -8.65
N LEU A 364 20.34 11.69 -9.44
CA LEU A 364 19.78 10.40 -9.84
C LEU A 364 20.31 9.22 -9.02
N THR A 365 21.25 9.46 -8.13
CA THR A 365 21.99 8.38 -7.46
C THR A 365 22.17 8.58 -5.96
N GLY A 366 21.94 9.81 -5.48
CA GLY A 366 22.22 10.17 -4.09
C GLY A 366 21.36 9.42 -3.08
N ASP A 367 20.13 9.14 -3.41
CA ASP A 367 19.20 8.34 -2.62
C ASP A 367 19.47 6.82 -2.73
N GLN A 368 19.92 6.33 -3.90
CA GLN A 368 19.96 4.91 -4.22
C GLN A 368 21.30 4.22 -3.96
N LEU A 369 22.43 4.92 -4.08
CA LEU A 369 23.75 4.31 -4.04
C LEU A 369 24.53 4.62 -2.77
N MET A 370 25.33 3.65 -2.31
CA MET A 370 26.41 3.85 -1.34
C MET A 370 27.71 4.10 -2.12
N PHE A 371 28.40 5.23 -1.82
CA PHE A 371 29.53 5.65 -2.63
C PHE A 371 30.89 5.29 -2.00
N GLU A 372 31.02 5.46 -0.66
CA GLU A 372 32.32 5.30 -0.01
C GLU A 372 32.20 4.69 1.39
N PHE A 373 33.12 3.77 1.71
CA PHE A 373 33.23 3.22 3.05
C PHE A 373 34.02 4.18 3.96
N ASN A 374 33.38 4.61 5.05
CA ASN A 374 34.06 5.44 6.08
C ASN A 374 33.75 4.89 7.47
N PRO A 375 34.66 4.06 8.04
CA PRO A 375 34.44 3.41 9.32
C PRO A 375 34.34 4.40 10.48
N GLN A 376 34.99 5.56 10.40
CA GLN A 376 34.91 6.59 11.44
C GLN A 376 33.50 7.21 11.51
N VAL A 377 32.88 7.49 10.37
CA VAL A 377 31.51 8.03 10.30
C VAL A 377 30.51 6.98 10.78
N ILE A 378 30.67 5.71 10.37
CA ILE A 378 29.81 4.61 10.81
C ILE A 378 29.93 4.38 12.33
N SER A 379 31.16 4.33 12.86
CA SER A 379 31.40 4.17 14.30
C SER A 379 30.85 5.34 15.11
N ALA A 380 30.98 6.57 14.60
CA ALA A 380 30.42 7.76 15.26
C ALA A 380 28.89 7.67 15.34
N ALA A 381 28.19 7.24 14.26
CA ALA A 381 26.75 7.03 14.27
C ALA A 381 26.34 5.91 15.24
N LEU A 382 27.03 4.77 15.22
CA LEU A 382 26.79 3.64 16.13
C LEU A 382 26.93 4.03 17.60
N SER A 383 27.92 4.85 17.94
CA SER A 383 28.17 5.35 19.31
C SER A 383 27.05 6.21 19.89
N LEU A 384 26.12 6.70 19.06
CA LEU A 384 24.94 7.44 19.50
C LEU A 384 23.77 6.52 19.89
N LEU A 385 23.78 5.26 19.45
CA LEU A 385 22.71 4.28 19.69
C LEU A 385 22.93 3.55 21.02
N THR A 386 22.97 4.27 22.13
CA THR A 386 23.19 3.70 23.47
C THR A 386 21.88 3.46 24.21
N PRO A 387 21.81 2.53 25.15
CA PRO A 387 20.60 2.27 25.95
C PRO A 387 20.09 3.49 26.68
N GLU A 388 20.99 4.35 27.19
CA GLU A 388 20.64 5.54 27.96
C GLU A 388 19.97 6.62 27.10
N LYS A 389 20.12 6.54 25.77
CA LYS A 389 19.51 7.45 24.80
C LYS A 389 18.29 6.87 24.09
N ALA A 390 17.94 5.64 24.43
CA ALA A 390 16.80 4.95 23.82
C ALA A 390 15.46 5.39 24.43
N ASN A 391 14.48 5.62 23.57
CA ASN A 391 13.09 5.73 23.96
C ASN A 391 12.39 4.41 23.63
N LEU A 392 11.66 3.85 24.60
CA LEU A 392 10.95 2.60 24.45
C LEU A 392 9.46 2.86 24.38
N MET A 393 8.78 2.38 23.35
CA MET A 393 7.34 2.47 23.21
C MET A 393 6.78 1.05 23.09
N LEU A 394 6.09 0.60 24.15
CA LEU A 394 5.48 -0.72 24.19
C LEU A 394 3.98 -0.61 23.90
N LEU A 395 3.55 -1.14 22.76
CA LEU A 395 2.16 -1.16 22.31
C LEU A 395 1.54 -2.50 22.68
N SER A 396 0.42 -2.45 23.39
CA SER A 396 -0.35 -3.66 23.74
C SER A 396 -1.80 -3.33 24.05
N PRO A 397 -2.77 -4.15 23.59
CA PRO A 397 -4.16 -4.05 24.06
C PRO A 397 -4.31 -4.28 25.57
N GLU A 398 -3.37 -5.00 26.21
CA GLU A 398 -3.39 -5.24 27.66
C GLU A 398 -3.20 -3.97 28.50
N HIS A 399 -2.69 -2.89 27.89
CA HIS A 399 -2.58 -1.58 28.54
C HIS A 399 -3.93 -0.85 28.66
N GLU A 400 -5.02 -1.39 28.08
CA GLU A 400 -6.35 -0.76 28.17
C GLU A 400 -6.78 -0.62 29.63
N GLY A 401 -7.15 0.59 30.02
CA GLY A 401 -7.53 0.91 31.41
C GLY A 401 -6.37 1.20 32.37
N GLN A 402 -5.11 1.01 31.96
CA GLN A 402 -3.91 1.29 32.76
C GLN A 402 -3.19 2.58 32.37
N CYS A 403 -3.52 3.16 31.21
CA CYS A 403 -2.90 4.35 30.66
C CYS A 403 -3.74 5.60 30.95
N PRO A 404 -3.33 6.46 31.91
CA PRO A 404 -4.12 7.63 32.33
C PRO A 404 -3.99 8.83 31.39
N LEU A 405 -2.92 8.90 30.58
CA LEU A 405 -2.64 10.03 29.70
C LEU A 405 -3.28 9.82 28.32
N ARG A 406 -3.58 10.93 27.65
CA ARG A 406 -4.09 10.92 26.27
C ARG A 406 -3.35 11.94 25.42
N GLU A 407 -2.84 11.49 24.28
CA GLU A 407 -2.31 12.38 23.25
C GLU A 407 -3.46 13.27 22.72
N LYS A 408 -3.15 14.54 22.51
CA LYS A 408 -4.14 15.60 22.28
C LYS A 408 -4.97 15.41 21.00
N TRP A 409 -4.35 14.97 19.91
CA TRP A 409 -4.97 14.97 18.57
C TRP A 409 -5.59 13.64 18.22
N PHE A 410 -4.82 12.56 18.27
CA PHE A 410 -5.28 11.22 17.95
C PHE A 410 -5.96 10.51 19.13
N GLY A 411 -5.84 11.09 20.34
CA GLY A 411 -6.46 10.53 21.55
C GLY A 411 -5.80 9.22 21.99
N THR A 412 -4.56 8.98 21.59
CA THR A 412 -3.80 7.79 21.98
C THR A 412 -3.63 7.73 23.47
N GLN A 413 -4.10 6.64 24.11
CA GLN A 413 -3.90 6.41 25.53
C GLN A 413 -2.49 5.91 25.80
N TYR A 414 -1.83 6.48 26.77
CA TYR A 414 -0.47 6.12 27.12
C TYR A 414 -0.15 6.39 28.60
N SER A 415 0.90 5.77 29.10
CA SER A 415 1.59 6.12 30.35
C SER A 415 3.07 6.37 30.08
N VAL A 416 3.71 7.08 30.98
CA VAL A 416 5.14 7.36 30.95
C VAL A 416 5.75 6.77 32.21
N GLU A 417 6.77 5.95 32.04
CA GLU A 417 7.45 5.27 33.14
C GLU A 417 8.96 5.45 32.99
N ASP A 418 9.68 5.52 34.09
CA ASP A 418 11.13 5.50 34.08
C ASP A 418 11.64 4.09 33.78
N ILE A 419 12.75 4.00 33.06
CA ILE A 419 13.42 2.73 32.80
C ILE A 419 13.89 2.15 34.13
N GLN A 420 13.50 0.90 34.43
CA GLN A 420 13.91 0.23 35.65
C GLN A 420 15.43 0.06 35.69
N GLN A 421 16.00 0.35 36.84
CA GLN A 421 17.47 0.33 37.00
C GLN A 421 18.06 -1.07 36.73
N ASN A 422 17.37 -2.13 37.11
CA ASN A 422 17.81 -3.52 36.85
C ASN A 422 17.86 -3.84 35.33
N TRP A 423 16.99 -3.26 34.52
CA TRP A 423 17.05 -3.40 33.05
C TRP A 423 18.25 -2.65 32.50
N MET A 424 18.46 -1.41 32.96
CA MET A 424 19.61 -0.60 32.55
C MET A 424 20.92 -1.29 32.91
N GLU A 425 21.02 -1.89 34.10
CA GLU A 425 22.19 -2.66 34.53
C GLU A 425 22.42 -3.90 33.64
N GLN A 426 21.37 -4.61 33.23
CA GLN A 426 21.49 -5.73 32.28
C GLN A 426 21.97 -5.26 30.90
N TRP A 427 21.50 -4.12 30.44
CA TRP A 427 21.89 -3.58 29.13
C TRP A 427 23.29 -2.97 29.08
N THR A 428 23.85 -2.57 30.21
CA THR A 428 25.15 -1.86 30.27
C THR A 428 26.27 -2.64 30.96
N ALA A 429 25.97 -3.44 31.97
CA ALA A 429 26.99 -4.05 32.83
C ALA A 429 27.29 -5.54 32.55
N ASN A 430 26.34 -6.29 32.00
CA ASN A 430 26.44 -7.75 31.77
C ASN A 430 26.41 -8.10 30.29
N LEU A 431 27.33 -7.56 29.51
CA LEU A 431 27.42 -7.82 28.09
C LEU A 431 28.24 -9.11 27.83
N GLU A 432 27.71 -10.26 28.27
CA GLU A 432 28.27 -11.56 27.87
C GLU A 432 28.07 -11.75 26.37
N PHE A 433 29.09 -12.34 25.72
CA PHE A 433 29.04 -12.64 24.30
C PHE A 433 27.95 -13.69 24.01
N ASN A 434 26.96 -13.35 23.26
CA ASN A 434 25.90 -14.28 22.87
C ASN A 434 26.38 -15.11 21.67
N ILE A 435 26.60 -16.39 21.87
CA ILE A 435 27.11 -17.31 20.87
C ILE A 435 26.14 -17.49 19.66
N ASP A 436 24.86 -17.24 19.86
CA ASP A 436 23.85 -17.32 18.80
C ASP A 436 23.85 -16.07 17.88
N LEU A 437 24.59 -15.01 18.27
CA LEU A 437 24.72 -13.79 17.47
C LEU A 437 26.05 -13.77 16.72
N HIS A 438 26.00 -13.63 15.42
CA HIS A 438 27.17 -13.45 14.58
C HIS A 438 26.83 -12.61 13.34
N LEU A 439 27.84 -12.17 12.62
CA LEU A 439 27.69 -11.43 11.38
C LEU A 439 27.20 -12.33 10.26
N PRO A 440 26.52 -11.76 9.23
CA PRO A 440 26.15 -12.51 8.04
C PRO A 440 27.34 -13.15 7.34
N ALA A 441 27.17 -14.38 6.87
CA ALA A 441 28.12 -15.03 5.98
C ALA A 441 28.09 -14.37 4.58
N GLU A 442 28.97 -14.80 3.68
CA GLU A 442 28.94 -14.38 2.29
C GLU A 442 27.64 -14.84 1.61
N ASN A 443 26.96 -13.91 0.92
CA ASN A 443 25.65 -14.18 0.32
C ASN A 443 25.79 -14.91 -1.03
N LYS A 444 25.43 -16.19 -1.05
CA LYS A 444 25.48 -17.05 -2.25
C LYS A 444 24.44 -16.72 -3.32
N PHE A 445 23.43 -15.92 -3.03
CA PHE A 445 22.36 -15.55 -3.96
C PHE A 445 22.68 -14.30 -4.79
N ILE A 446 23.75 -13.58 -4.47
CA ILE A 446 24.15 -12.41 -5.26
C ILE A 446 24.43 -12.86 -6.70
N ALA A 447 23.74 -12.23 -7.66
CA ALA A 447 23.93 -12.51 -9.07
C ALA A 447 25.29 -12.00 -9.55
N THR A 448 25.98 -12.82 -10.34
CA THR A 448 27.28 -12.52 -10.96
C THR A 448 27.29 -12.74 -12.48
N ASP A 449 26.24 -13.39 -13.00
CA ASP A 449 26.03 -13.59 -14.43
C ASP A 449 24.74 -12.86 -14.86
N PHE A 450 24.92 -11.86 -15.71
CA PHE A 450 23.86 -11.02 -16.27
C PHE A 450 23.66 -11.23 -17.77
N THR A 451 24.17 -12.34 -18.30
CA THR A 451 24.08 -12.68 -19.71
C THR A 451 22.64 -12.91 -20.14
N LEU A 452 22.23 -12.25 -21.21
CA LEU A 452 20.93 -12.54 -21.82
C LEU A 452 21.01 -13.86 -22.58
N LYS A 453 20.19 -14.82 -22.16
CA LYS A 453 20.16 -16.15 -22.74
C LYS A 453 19.58 -16.11 -24.15
N PRO A 454 20.14 -16.88 -25.11
CA PRO A 454 19.57 -17.01 -26.44
C PRO A 454 18.20 -17.68 -26.37
N SER A 455 17.32 -17.35 -27.33
CA SER A 455 16.02 -18.00 -27.46
C SER A 455 16.21 -19.41 -28.04
N ASP A 456 15.55 -20.41 -27.45
CA ASP A 456 15.52 -21.80 -27.90
C ASP A 456 14.20 -22.15 -28.63
N CYS A 457 13.32 -21.15 -28.79
CA CYS A 457 12.07 -21.27 -29.53
C CYS A 457 11.76 -19.96 -30.27
N PRO A 458 10.80 -19.95 -31.23
CA PRO A 458 10.41 -18.73 -31.91
C PRO A 458 9.88 -17.68 -30.89
N ASP A 459 10.22 -16.41 -31.13
CA ASP A 459 9.67 -15.31 -30.35
C ASP A 459 8.15 -15.24 -30.55
N THR A 460 7.43 -15.05 -29.43
CA THR A 460 5.98 -14.93 -29.42
C THR A 460 5.56 -13.62 -28.75
N GLU A 461 4.49 -13.03 -29.26
CA GLU A 461 3.89 -11.84 -28.66
C GLU A 461 3.24 -12.17 -27.31
N PHE A 462 2.64 -13.34 -27.18
CA PHE A 462 1.91 -13.82 -26.00
C PHE A 462 2.49 -15.12 -25.45
N PRO A 463 2.21 -15.46 -24.17
CA PRO A 463 2.60 -16.75 -23.62
C PRO A 463 2.09 -17.93 -24.43
N VAL A 464 2.90 -18.96 -24.56
CA VAL A 464 2.56 -20.23 -25.19
C VAL A 464 2.62 -21.36 -24.17
N GLN A 465 1.74 -22.34 -24.30
CA GLN A 465 1.75 -23.52 -23.45
C GLN A 465 2.84 -24.50 -23.94
N ILE A 466 3.91 -24.65 -23.16
CA ILE A 466 5.05 -25.50 -23.51
C ILE A 466 5.04 -26.87 -22.82
N ALA A 467 4.20 -27.05 -21.78
CA ALA A 467 3.97 -28.32 -21.12
C ALA A 467 2.51 -28.45 -20.72
N ASN A 468 1.94 -29.65 -20.91
CA ASN A 468 0.58 -29.98 -20.48
C ASN A 468 0.49 -31.47 -20.14
N SER A 469 0.03 -31.78 -18.94
CA SER A 469 -0.16 -33.12 -18.43
C SER A 469 -1.37 -33.16 -17.48
N ASP A 470 -1.73 -34.35 -17.01
CA ASP A 470 -2.81 -34.52 -16.02
C ASP A 470 -2.42 -34.02 -14.60
N ARG A 471 -1.16 -33.66 -14.38
CA ARG A 471 -0.65 -33.13 -13.11
C ARG A 471 -0.29 -31.64 -13.17
N GLY A 472 -0.21 -31.04 -14.36
CA GLY A 472 0.08 -29.62 -14.48
C GLY A 472 0.28 -29.13 -15.91
N CYS A 473 0.24 -27.83 -16.08
CA CYS A 473 0.55 -27.14 -17.32
C CYS A 473 1.46 -25.95 -17.08
N LEU A 474 2.22 -25.57 -18.12
CA LEU A 474 3.17 -24.47 -18.06
C LEU A 474 3.03 -23.57 -19.27
N TRP A 475 2.79 -22.31 -18.99
CA TRP A 475 2.85 -21.20 -19.94
C TRP A 475 4.21 -20.55 -19.89
N TYR A 476 4.71 -20.14 -21.04
CA TYR A 476 6.05 -19.60 -21.18
C TYR A 476 6.07 -18.43 -22.18
N LYS A 477 6.85 -17.39 -21.84
CA LYS A 477 7.20 -16.29 -22.75
C LYS A 477 8.62 -15.83 -22.51
N LYS A 478 9.45 -15.84 -23.55
CA LYS A 478 10.76 -15.20 -23.53
C LYS A 478 10.61 -13.68 -23.47
N ASP A 479 11.43 -13.02 -22.65
CA ASP A 479 11.55 -11.56 -22.74
C ASP A 479 12.33 -11.18 -23.99
N ASN A 480 11.63 -10.58 -24.94
CA ASN A 480 12.19 -10.03 -26.17
C ASN A 480 12.05 -8.50 -26.24
N LYS A 481 11.34 -7.88 -25.29
CA LYS A 481 11.03 -6.45 -25.25
C LYS A 481 11.99 -5.68 -24.34
N PHE A 482 12.09 -6.06 -23.07
CA PHE A 482 12.85 -5.33 -22.06
C PHE A 482 14.33 -5.70 -22.03
N LYS A 483 14.66 -6.93 -22.37
CA LYS A 483 16.04 -7.45 -22.50
C LYS A 483 16.87 -7.23 -21.23
N ILE A 484 16.29 -7.62 -20.09
CA ILE A 484 16.93 -7.54 -18.77
C ILE A 484 17.28 -8.95 -18.25
N PRO A 485 18.34 -9.10 -17.43
CA PRO A 485 18.74 -10.40 -16.86
C PRO A 485 17.85 -10.80 -15.67
N LYS A 486 16.55 -10.57 -15.78
CA LYS A 486 15.55 -10.89 -14.76
C LYS A 486 14.51 -11.86 -15.30
N ALA A 487 13.83 -12.55 -14.40
CA ALA A 487 12.73 -13.47 -14.72
C ALA A 487 11.71 -13.55 -13.59
N TYR A 488 10.55 -14.08 -13.98
CA TYR A 488 9.40 -14.30 -13.11
C TYR A 488 8.96 -15.76 -13.23
N ILE A 489 8.83 -16.43 -12.08
CA ILE A 489 8.32 -17.80 -11.99
C ILE A 489 7.07 -17.74 -11.11
N ARG A 490 5.93 -18.16 -11.65
CA ARG A 490 4.66 -18.16 -10.95
C ARG A 490 3.98 -19.49 -11.09
N PHE A 491 3.50 -20.05 -9.96
CA PHE A 491 2.73 -21.29 -9.94
C PHE A 491 1.52 -21.16 -9.04
N HIS A 492 0.41 -21.71 -9.50
CA HIS A 492 -0.80 -21.93 -8.72
C HIS A 492 -0.91 -23.44 -8.46
N ILE A 493 -0.69 -23.84 -7.23
CA ILE A 493 -0.78 -25.24 -6.79
C ILE A 493 -2.19 -25.49 -6.27
N ILE A 494 -3.05 -26.01 -7.16
CA ILE A 494 -4.48 -26.15 -6.94
C ILE A 494 -4.78 -27.45 -6.16
N SER A 495 -5.63 -27.34 -5.12
CA SER A 495 -6.10 -28.48 -4.33
C SER A 495 -7.60 -28.34 -3.99
N PRO A 496 -8.42 -29.38 -4.21
CA PRO A 496 -9.85 -29.34 -3.91
C PRO A 496 -10.15 -29.47 -2.41
N VAL A 497 -9.14 -29.73 -1.60
CA VAL A 497 -9.28 -29.97 -0.15
C VAL A 497 -9.58 -28.70 0.63
N ILE A 498 -9.14 -27.55 0.14
CA ILE A 498 -9.15 -26.28 0.87
C ILE A 498 -10.57 -25.85 1.23
N GLN A 499 -11.46 -25.77 0.25
CA GLN A 499 -12.80 -25.19 0.40
C GLN A 499 -13.84 -26.14 1.01
N LYS A 500 -13.44 -27.35 1.43
CA LYS A 500 -14.39 -28.34 1.99
C LYS A 500 -15.02 -27.91 3.31
N SER A 501 -14.33 -27.09 4.12
CA SER A 501 -14.85 -26.58 5.39
C SER A 501 -14.08 -25.35 5.85
N ALA A 502 -14.66 -24.54 6.74
CA ALA A 502 -13.97 -23.45 7.39
C ALA A 502 -12.69 -23.90 8.12
N LYS A 503 -12.73 -25.11 8.73
CA LYS A 503 -11.55 -25.76 9.36
C LYS A 503 -10.42 -25.91 8.34
N ASN A 504 -10.71 -26.40 7.14
CA ASN A 504 -9.68 -26.64 6.11
C ASN A 504 -9.08 -25.33 5.60
N VAL A 505 -9.92 -24.29 5.39
CA VAL A 505 -9.42 -22.97 5.00
C VAL A 505 -8.48 -22.40 6.07
N VAL A 506 -8.84 -22.50 7.33
CA VAL A 506 -8.00 -22.03 8.45
C VAL A 506 -6.69 -22.81 8.54
N LEU A 507 -6.74 -24.15 8.38
CA LEU A 507 -5.54 -24.98 8.36
C LEU A 507 -4.65 -24.67 7.16
N PHE A 508 -5.25 -24.29 6.02
CA PHE A 508 -4.51 -23.83 4.86
C PHE A 508 -3.86 -22.45 5.10
N ASP A 509 -4.59 -21.50 5.68
CA ASP A 509 -4.03 -20.20 6.08
C ASP A 509 -2.84 -20.41 7.06
N LEU A 510 -2.96 -21.31 8.05
CA LEU A 510 -1.87 -21.69 8.96
C LEU A 510 -0.69 -22.33 8.24
N LEU A 511 -0.95 -23.27 7.32
CA LEU A 511 0.09 -23.93 6.53
C LEU A 511 0.92 -22.90 5.77
N VAL A 512 0.29 -21.96 5.10
CA VAL A 512 0.98 -20.94 4.31
C VAL A 512 1.77 -19.99 5.20
N ASN A 513 1.21 -19.57 6.33
CA ASN A 513 1.90 -18.69 7.29
C ASN A 513 3.13 -19.38 7.91
N ILE A 514 2.99 -20.63 8.33
CA ILE A 514 4.10 -21.41 8.92
C ILE A 514 5.14 -21.77 7.86
N LEU A 515 4.75 -22.08 6.63
CA LEU A 515 5.68 -22.26 5.53
C LEU A 515 6.50 -20.99 5.28
N GLY A 516 5.86 -19.82 5.28
CA GLY A 516 6.54 -18.53 5.21
C GLY A 516 7.52 -18.32 6.37
N HIS A 517 7.13 -18.69 7.57
CA HIS A 517 8.00 -18.64 8.75
C HIS A 517 9.23 -19.57 8.61
N ASN A 518 9.02 -20.81 8.17
CA ASN A 518 10.10 -21.77 7.98
C ASN A 518 11.08 -21.33 6.89
N LEU A 519 10.60 -20.59 5.89
CA LEU A 519 11.41 -20.03 4.81
C LEU A 519 12.11 -18.72 5.17
N ALA A 520 11.60 -17.97 6.13
CA ALA A 520 12.07 -16.61 6.42
C ALA A 520 13.59 -16.53 6.62
N GLU A 521 14.17 -17.41 7.42
CA GLU A 521 15.63 -17.41 7.66
C GLU A 521 16.42 -18.00 6.46
N PRO A 522 16.09 -19.18 5.88
CA PRO A 522 16.83 -19.73 4.75
C PRO A 522 16.75 -18.93 3.46
N ALA A 523 15.64 -18.22 3.22
CA ALA A 523 15.42 -17.42 2.00
C ALA A 523 15.86 -15.96 2.15
N TYR A 524 16.18 -15.50 3.35
CA TYR A 524 16.49 -14.09 3.59
C TYR A 524 17.68 -13.58 2.76
N GLU A 525 18.74 -14.39 2.63
CA GLU A 525 19.89 -14.03 1.77
C GLU A 525 19.48 -13.81 0.30
N ALA A 526 18.45 -14.53 -0.18
CA ALA A 526 17.93 -14.32 -1.53
C ALA A 526 17.18 -12.99 -1.64
N GLU A 527 16.35 -12.64 -0.64
CA GLU A 527 15.64 -11.35 -0.61
C GLU A 527 16.64 -10.18 -0.59
N VAL A 528 17.68 -10.27 0.23
CA VAL A 528 18.78 -9.29 0.25
C VAL A 528 19.46 -9.16 -1.12
N ALA A 529 19.60 -10.25 -1.85
CA ALA A 529 20.20 -10.28 -3.20
C ALA A 529 19.20 -9.92 -4.31
N GLN A 530 18.07 -9.27 -3.98
CA GLN A 530 17.03 -8.84 -4.92
C GLN A 530 16.31 -10.00 -5.64
N LEU A 531 16.18 -11.14 -4.94
CA LEU A 531 15.35 -12.26 -5.35
C LEU A 531 14.13 -12.33 -4.44
N ASP A 532 12.99 -11.85 -4.93
CA ASP A 532 11.77 -11.80 -4.15
C ASP A 532 10.94 -13.07 -4.31
N TYR A 533 10.25 -13.46 -3.23
CA TYR A 533 9.20 -14.47 -3.30
C TYR A 533 7.97 -14.05 -2.51
N LYS A 534 6.83 -14.56 -2.94
CA LYS A 534 5.56 -14.37 -2.25
C LYS A 534 4.74 -15.65 -2.27
N LEU A 535 4.28 -16.07 -1.08
CA LEU A 535 3.34 -17.17 -0.90
C LEU A 535 1.96 -16.59 -0.59
N VAL A 536 0.95 -16.97 -1.35
CA VAL A 536 -0.42 -16.49 -1.16
C VAL A 536 -1.36 -17.66 -0.98
N ALA A 537 -2.07 -17.67 0.14
CA ALA A 537 -3.19 -18.58 0.35
C ALA A 537 -4.38 -18.11 -0.52
N GLY A 538 -4.49 -18.69 -1.71
CA GLY A 538 -5.62 -18.47 -2.61
C GLY A 538 -6.84 -19.33 -2.25
N GLU A 539 -7.99 -19.02 -2.83
CA GLU A 539 -9.22 -19.77 -2.56
C GLU A 539 -9.11 -21.25 -2.95
N HIS A 540 -8.39 -21.54 -4.03
CA HIS A 540 -8.30 -22.88 -4.60
C HIS A 540 -6.92 -23.50 -4.55
N GLY A 541 -5.92 -22.77 -4.07
CA GLY A 541 -4.56 -23.25 -4.05
C GLY A 541 -3.53 -22.29 -3.50
N LEU A 542 -2.31 -22.79 -3.35
CA LEU A 542 -1.15 -22.01 -3.00
C LEU A 542 -0.62 -21.31 -4.26
N VAL A 543 -0.57 -19.97 -4.24
CA VAL A 543 0.10 -19.20 -5.29
C VAL A 543 1.54 -18.90 -4.84
N ILE A 544 2.49 -19.37 -5.63
CA ILE A 544 3.92 -19.12 -5.44
C ILE A 544 4.35 -18.12 -6.53
N LYS A 545 4.88 -16.99 -6.12
CA LYS A 545 5.46 -15.97 -7.02
C LYS A 545 6.93 -15.80 -6.66
N VAL A 546 7.80 -15.91 -7.65
CA VAL A 546 9.24 -15.70 -7.49
C VAL A 546 9.73 -14.79 -8.60
N LYS A 547 10.56 -13.79 -8.30
CA LYS A 547 11.10 -12.85 -9.29
C LYS A 547 12.50 -12.38 -8.91
N GLY A 548 13.25 -11.89 -9.89
CA GLY A 548 14.56 -11.30 -9.68
C GLY A 548 15.57 -11.71 -10.76
N PHE A 549 16.85 -11.55 -10.48
CA PHE A 549 17.91 -11.95 -11.39
C PHE A 549 17.87 -13.44 -11.68
N ASN A 550 17.73 -13.81 -12.96
CA ASN A 550 17.54 -15.20 -13.38
C ASN A 550 18.69 -16.14 -12.98
N HIS A 551 19.92 -15.63 -12.80
CA HIS A 551 21.10 -16.45 -12.48
C HIS A 551 20.91 -17.31 -11.23
N LYS A 552 20.39 -16.72 -10.14
CA LYS A 552 20.22 -17.40 -8.84
C LYS A 552 18.76 -17.74 -8.52
N LEU A 553 17.82 -17.33 -9.34
CA LEU A 553 16.40 -17.54 -9.11
C LEU A 553 15.98 -19.02 -8.96
N PRO A 554 16.56 -19.98 -9.73
CA PRO A 554 16.29 -21.39 -9.54
C PRO A 554 16.62 -21.92 -8.12
N LEU A 555 17.67 -21.40 -7.48
CA LEU A 555 18.02 -21.80 -6.11
C LEU A 555 16.93 -21.43 -5.10
N LEU A 556 16.37 -20.21 -5.24
CA LEU A 556 15.28 -19.77 -4.39
C LEU A 556 14.01 -20.58 -4.64
N PHE A 557 13.68 -20.82 -5.91
CA PHE A 557 12.50 -21.62 -6.26
C PHE A 557 12.59 -23.06 -5.70
N HIS A 558 13.74 -23.72 -5.85
CA HIS A 558 13.96 -25.04 -5.29
C HIS A 558 13.85 -25.06 -3.77
N LEU A 559 14.42 -24.06 -3.10
CA LEU A 559 14.33 -23.91 -1.64
C LEU A 559 12.87 -23.84 -1.16
N ILE A 560 12.02 -23.10 -1.87
CA ILE A 560 10.58 -22.98 -1.55
C ILE A 560 9.88 -24.32 -1.71
N ILE A 561 10.11 -25.02 -2.82
CA ILE A 561 9.44 -26.30 -3.09
C ILE A 561 9.93 -27.39 -2.11
N ASP A 562 11.21 -27.39 -1.76
CA ASP A 562 11.76 -28.33 -0.76
C ASP A 562 11.11 -28.13 0.61
N HIS A 563 10.94 -26.89 1.07
CA HIS A 563 10.26 -26.58 2.33
C HIS A 563 8.76 -26.91 2.31
N LEU A 564 8.11 -26.80 1.15
CA LEU A 564 6.72 -27.25 1.00
C LEU A 564 6.63 -28.79 1.04
N ALA A 565 7.59 -29.49 0.42
CA ALA A 565 7.64 -30.96 0.42
C ALA A 565 7.91 -31.51 1.82
N ASP A 566 8.83 -30.90 2.55
CA ASP A 566 9.28 -31.30 3.90
C ASP A 566 8.63 -30.47 5.00
N PHE A 567 7.40 -29.97 4.75
CA PHE A 567 6.70 -29.10 5.69
C PHE A 567 6.57 -29.74 7.08
N SER A 568 6.92 -28.98 8.10
CA SER A 568 6.78 -29.35 9.50
C SER A 568 6.37 -28.13 10.35
N ALA A 569 5.68 -28.40 11.45
CA ALA A 569 5.29 -27.39 12.42
C ALA A 569 5.43 -27.96 13.84
N SER A 570 6.24 -27.32 14.68
CA SER A 570 6.29 -27.68 16.10
C SER A 570 5.01 -27.22 16.81
N PRO A 571 4.60 -27.83 17.91
CA PRO A 571 3.45 -27.41 18.71
C PRO A 571 3.52 -25.94 19.14
N ASP A 572 4.69 -25.43 19.49
CA ASP A 572 4.90 -24.04 19.92
C ASP A 572 4.71 -23.07 18.77
N VAL A 573 5.29 -23.34 17.60
CA VAL A 573 5.11 -22.54 16.38
C VAL A 573 3.65 -22.57 15.93
N PHE A 574 3.00 -23.73 15.98
CA PHE A 574 1.57 -23.85 15.67
C PHE A 574 0.73 -22.98 16.60
N SER A 575 0.94 -23.04 17.90
CA SER A 575 0.21 -22.23 18.90
C SER A 575 0.42 -20.74 18.65
N MET A 576 1.66 -20.32 18.44
CA MET A 576 2.00 -18.93 18.14
C MET A 576 1.26 -18.41 16.90
N PHE A 577 1.29 -19.14 15.79
CA PHE A 577 0.62 -18.71 14.56
C PHE A 577 -0.91 -18.82 14.64
N SER A 578 -1.43 -19.75 15.44
CA SER A 578 -2.88 -19.81 15.70
C SER A 578 -3.38 -18.56 16.41
N GLU A 579 -2.68 -18.11 17.46
CA GLU A 579 -3.04 -16.85 18.13
C GLU A 579 -2.83 -15.62 17.22
N GLN A 580 -1.75 -15.59 16.45
CA GLN A 580 -1.51 -14.51 15.49
C GLN A 580 -2.60 -14.46 14.40
N LEU A 581 -3.04 -15.58 13.89
CA LEU A 581 -4.07 -15.65 12.85
C LEU A 581 -5.45 -15.22 13.41
N LYS A 582 -5.77 -15.53 14.66
CA LYS A 582 -6.97 -14.98 15.35
C LYS A 582 -6.93 -13.45 15.39
N LYS A 583 -5.79 -12.89 15.77
CA LYS A 583 -5.58 -11.43 15.77
C LYS A 583 -5.73 -10.84 14.36
N THR A 584 -5.20 -11.53 13.35
CA THR A 584 -5.30 -11.11 11.95
C THR A 584 -6.75 -11.07 11.46
N TYR A 585 -7.52 -12.13 11.69
CA TYR A 585 -8.94 -12.15 11.32
C TYR A 585 -9.74 -11.06 12.04
N PHE A 586 -9.48 -10.84 13.32
CA PHE A 586 -10.11 -9.75 14.07
C PHE A 586 -9.73 -8.38 13.50
N ASN A 587 -8.45 -8.15 13.21
CA ASN A 587 -7.95 -6.87 12.71
C ASN A 587 -8.50 -6.51 11.31
N ILE A 588 -8.92 -7.48 10.51
CA ILE A 588 -9.65 -7.24 9.26
C ILE A 588 -11.06 -6.70 9.56
N LEU A 589 -11.74 -7.25 10.55
CA LEU A 589 -13.12 -6.89 10.88
C LEU A 589 -13.27 -5.51 11.55
N ILE A 590 -12.20 -4.94 12.10
CA ILE A 590 -12.24 -3.60 12.72
C ILE A 590 -12.08 -2.44 11.71
N LYS A 591 -11.71 -2.71 10.46
CA LYS A 591 -11.58 -1.70 9.41
C LYS A 591 -12.86 -1.65 8.57
N PRO A 592 -13.60 -0.51 8.53
CA PRO A 592 -14.85 -0.41 7.78
C PRO A 592 -14.73 -0.85 6.32
N GLU A 593 -13.70 -0.40 5.63
CA GLU A 593 -13.37 -0.75 4.23
C GLU A 593 -13.20 -2.28 4.03
N LYS A 594 -12.43 -2.94 4.92
CA LYS A 594 -12.19 -4.38 4.82
C LYS A 594 -13.42 -5.20 5.16
N LEU A 595 -14.16 -4.76 6.17
CA LEU A 595 -15.43 -5.39 6.58
C LEU A 595 -16.49 -5.26 5.48
N SER A 596 -16.64 -4.10 4.86
CA SER A 596 -17.55 -3.88 3.73
C SER A 596 -17.23 -4.81 2.55
N LYS A 597 -15.95 -4.91 2.20
CA LYS A 597 -15.48 -5.84 1.16
C LYS A 597 -15.77 -7.29 1.53
N ASP A 598 -15.49 -7.73 2.75
CA ASP A 598 -15.70 -9.11 3.20
C ASP A 598 -17.20 -9.45 3.17
N VAL A 599 -18.06 -8.60 3.69
CA VAL A 599 -19.52 -8.77 3.68
C VAL A 599 -20.07 -8.84 2.25
N ARG A 600 -19.64 -7.94 1.36
CA ARG A 600 -20.06 -7.95 -0.04
C ARG A 600 -19.69 -9.25 -0.73
N LEU A 601 -18.46 -9.71 -0.57
CA LEU A 601 -17.98 -10.95 -1.18
C LEU A 601 -18.65 -12.18 -0.55
N LEU A 602 -18.91 -12.18 0.76
CA LEU A 602 -19.66 -13.26 1.43
C LEU A 602 -21.07 -13.42 0.87
N ILE A 603 -21.74 -12.34 0.48
CA ILE A 603 -23.05 -12.37 -0.17
C ILE A 603 -22.95 -12.89 -1.60
N LEU A 604 -21.91 -12.49 -2.34
CA LEU A 604 -21.78 -12.76 -3.77
C LEU A 604 -21.10 -14.10 -4.10
N GLU A 605 -20.15 -14.57 -3.29
CA GLU A 605 -19.38 -15.79 -3.57
C GLU A 605 -19.97 -16.98 -2.80
N HIS A 606 -20.39 -18.02 -3.54
CA HIS A 606 -21.10 -19.17 -2.96
C HIS A 606 -20.28 -20.01 -1.96
N SER A 607 -18.98 -20.11 -2.19
CA SER A 607 -18.07 -20.97 -1.40
C SER A 607 -17.23 -20.21 -0.38
N ARG A 608 -17.55 -18.93 -0.13
CA ARG A 608 -16.76 -18.10 0.76
C ARG A 608 -17.11 -18.35 2.23
N TRP A 609 -16.07 -18.53 3.05
CA TRP A 609 -16.17 -18.58 4.51
C TRP A 609 -15.90 -17.20 5.09
N SER A 610 -16.79 -16.70 5.96
CA SER A 610 -16.62 -15.40 6.63
C SER A 610 -15.42 -15.41 7.58
N MET A 611 -14.88 -14.22 7.85
CA MET A 611 -13.82 -14.08 8.86
C MET A 611 -14.29 -14.51 10.24
N VAL A 612 -15.58 -14.39 10.54
CA VAL A 612 -16.18 -14.85 11.81
C VAL A 612 -16.17 -16.38 11.88
N GLU A 613 -16.57 -17.08 10.82
CA GLU A 613 -16.54 -18.55 10.78
C GLU A 613 -15.11 -19.09 10.86
N LYS A 614 -14.17 -18.43 10.16
CA LYS A 614 -12.74 -18.75 10.26
C LYS A 614 -12.22 -18.57 11.70
N TYR A 615 -12.55 -17.44 12.34
CA TYR A 615 -12.19 -17.18 13.73
C TYR A 615 -12.77 -18.23 14.67
N GLN A 616 -14.05 -18.60 14.50
CA GLN A 616 -14.71 -19.64 15.31
C GLN A 616 -14.05 -21.01 15.09
N ALA A 617 -13.76 -21.39 13.86
CA ALA A 617 -13.09 -22.65 13.55
C ALA A 617 -11.71 -22.75 14.21
N LEU A 618 -10.95 -21.65 14.21
CA LEU A 618 -9.66 -21.58 14.88
C LEU A 618 -9.79 -21.65 16.42
N SER A 619 -10.84 -21.06 16.95
CA SER A 619 -11.12 -21.04 18.40
C SER A 619 -11.71 -22.36 18.93
N ALA A 620 -12.16 -23.26 18.07
CA ALA A 620 -12.72 -24.56 18.43
C ALA A 620 -11.67 -25.60 18.91
N GLY A 621 -10.39 -25.24 18.91
CA GLY A 621 -9.30 -26.07 19.43
C GLY A 621 -8.67 -26.97 18.36
N LEU A 622 -7.95 -26.37 17.39
CA LEU A 622 -7.12 -27.08 16.41
C LEU A 622 -5.78 -27.46 17.03
N SER A 623 -5.16 -28.53 16.54
CA SER A 623 -3.85 -29.00 16.97
C SER A 623 -2.82 -28.98 15.84
N SER A 624 -1.53 -29.08 16.18
CA SER A 624 -0.47 -29.27 15.19
C SER A 624 -0.63 -30.56 14.40
N ASP A 625 -1.20 -31.61 15.00
CA ASP A 625 -1.49 -32.86 14.31
C ASP A 625 -2.58 -32.71 13.24
N ASP A 626 -3.62 -31.90 13.50
CA ASP A 626 -4.63 -31.53 12.49
C ASP A 626 -3.98 -30.84 11.30
N LEU A 627 -3.02 -29.93 11.54
CA LEU A 627 -2.29 -29.24 10.50
C LEU A 627 -1.40 -30.18 9.68
N MET A 628 -0.69 -31.09 10.34
CA MET A 628 0.17 -32.08 9.66
C MET A 628 -0.65 -33.05 8.82
N GLU A 629 -1.82 -33.49 9.32
CA GLU A 629 -2.75 -34.31 8.54
C GLU A 629 -3.30 -33.53 7.33
N PHE A 630 -3.72 -32.27 7.55
CA PHE A 630 -4.17 -31.41 6.45
C PHE A 630 -3.07 -31.21 5.41
N SER A 631 -1.83 -30.98 5.81
CA SER A 631 -0.69 -30.82 4.89
C SER A 631 -0.48 -32.08 4.02
N ARG A 632 -0.62 -33.26 4.59
CA ARG A 632 -0.58 -34.53 3.82
C ARG A 632 -1.74 -34.64 2.82
N CYS A 633 -2.96 -34.32 3.26
CA CYS A 633 -4.15 -34.32 2.40
C CYS A 633 -4.04 -33.27 1.30
N PHE A 634 -3.52 -32.07 1.59
CA PHE A 634 -3.30 -31.00 0.62
C PHE A 634 -2.37 -31.48 -0.51
N ARG A 635 -1.23 -32.09 -0.15
CA ARG A 635 -0.23 -32.55 -1.12
C ARG A 635 -0.61 -33.83 -1.87
N ALA A 636 -1.61 -34.57 -1.42
CA ALA A 636 -1.94 -35.87 -2.02
C ALA A 636 -2.46 -35.77 -3.46
N GLN A 637 -3.26 -34.76 -3.76
CA GLN A 637 -3.89 -34.55 -5.08
C GLN A 637 -3.79 -33.08 -5.46
N LEU A 638 -2.99 -32.79 -6.48
CA LEU A 638 -2.70 -31.43 -6.91
C LEU A 638 -2.81 -31.29 -8.44
N PHE A 639 -2.93 -30.03 -8.87
CA PHE A 639 -2.67 -29.61 -10.24
C PHE A 639 -1.81 -28.35 -10.17
N ALA A 640 -0.65 -28.38 -10.85
CA ALA A 640 0.28 -27.25 -10.87
C ALA A 640 0.14 -26.47 -12.18
N GLU A 641 -0.37 -25.25 -12.13
CA GLU A 641 -0.46 -24.36 -13.28
C GLU A 641 0.54 -23.22 -13.14
N GLY A 642 1.42 -23.06 -14.13
CA GLY A 642 2.53 -22.12 -14.06
C GLY A 642 2.65 -21.16 -15.25
N LEU A 643 3.32 -20.03 -14.97
CA LEU A 643 3.84 -19.10 -15.96
C LEU A 643 5.29 -18.80 -15.64
N VAL A 644 6.17 -19.02 -16.61
CA VAL A 644 7.57 -18.56 -16.56
C VAL A 644 7.80 -17.55 -17.68
N GLN A 645 8.25 -16.36 -17.30
CA GLN A 645 8.49 -15.29 -18.27
C GLN A 645 9.77 -14.53 -17.91
N GLY A 646 10.57 -14.18 -18.91
CA GLY A 646 11.81 -13.43 -18.74
C GLY A 646 13.02 -14.11 -19.32
N ASN A 647 14.18 -13.99 -18.66
CA ASN A 647 15.47 -14.46 -19.20
C ASN A 647 15.75 -15.95 -18.86
N PHE A 648 14.83 -16.84 -19.21
CA PHE A 648 15.01 -18.30 -19.22
C PHE A 648 14.79 -18.86 -20.63
N SER A 649 15.35 -20.03 -20.93
CA SER A 649 14.97 -20.83 -22.09
C SER A 649 13.68 -21.60 -21.83
N SER A 650 13.01 -22.09 -22.87
CA SER A 650 11.83 -22.94 -22.71
C SER A 650 12.17 -24.26 -22.01
N ALA A 651 13.34 -24.84 -22.32
CA ALA A 651 13.82 -26.06 -21.67
C ALA A 651 14.07 -25.90 -20.16
N GLU A 652 14.69 -24.80 -19.75
CA GLU A 652 14.86 -24.47 -18.33
C GLU A 652 13.53 -24.27 -17.63
N SER A 653 12.57 -23.65 -18.31
CA SER A 653 11.25 -23.36 -17.73
C SER A 653 10.46 -24.63 -17.41
N VAL A 654 10.54 -25.67 -18.28
CA VAL A 654 9.89 -26.96 -18.03
C VAL A 654 10.47 -27.64 -16.78
N GLN A 655 11.72 -27.44 -16.47
CA GLN A 655 12.37 -28.05 -15.28
C GLN A 655 11.70 -27.58 -13.96
N PHE A 656 11.14 -26.37 -13.90
CA PHE A 656 10.43 -25.90 -12.71
C PHE A 656 9.17 -26.72 -12.44
N LEU A 657 8.37 -27.01 -13.45
CA LEU A 657 7.19 -27.87 -13.32
C LEU A 657 7.58 -29.30 -12.99
N GLN A 658 8.64 -29.83 -13.61
CA GLN A 658 9.18 -31.16 -13.30
C GLN A 658 9.63 -31.24 -11.84
N TYR A 659 10.34 -30.23 -11.36
CA TYR A 659 10.80 -30.18 -9.97
C TYR A 659 9.63 -30.24 -8.98
N ILE A 660 8.55 -29.49 -9.22
CA ILE A 660 7.31 -29.55 -8.39
C ILE A 660 6.77 -30.97 -8.37
N THR A 661 6.60 -31.61 -9.55
CA THR A 661 5.99 -32.94 -9.65
C THR A 661 6.84 -34.04 -9.02
N GLU A 662 8.17 -33.93 -9.12
CA GLU A 662 9.11 -34.89 -8.54
C GLU A 662 9.21 -34.75 -7.01
N LYS A 663 9.26 -33.53 -6.51
CA LYS A 663 9.41 -33.28 -5.06
C LYS A 663 8.14 -33.50 -4.27
N LEU A 664 7.00 -33.02 -4.76
CA LEU A 664 5.72 -33.17 -4.05
C LEU A 664 5.06 -34.52 -4.25
N GLN A 665 5.43 -35.30 -5.29
CA GLN A 665 4.96 -36.68 -5.58
C GLN A 665 3.45 -36.88 -5.50
N PHE A 666 2.67 -35.91 -5.97
CA PHE A 666 1.22 -35.93 -5.91
C PHE A 666 0.57 -36.72 -7.07
N THR A 667 -0.67 -37.16 -6.86
CA THR A 667 -1.51 -37.70 -7.91
C THR A 667 -2.38 -36.62 -8.55
N LYS A 668 -2.90 -36.90 -9.75
CA LYS A 668 -3.78 -35.97 -10.45
C LYS A 668 -5.08 -35.70 -9.69
N LEU A 669 -5.71 -34.57 -9.99
CA LEU A 669 -7.04 -34.25 -9.49
C LEU A 669 -8.08 -35.26 -10.01
N PRO A 670 -9.09 -35.59 -9.19
CA PRO A 670 -10.25 -36.39 -9.69
C PRO A 670 -10.93 -35.67 -10.86
N ALA A 671 -11.28 -36.39 -11.89
CA ALA A 671 -11.94 -35.83 -13.10
C ALA A 671 -13.30 -35.14 -12.82
N GLU A 672 -13.90 -35.41 -11.66
CA GLU A 672 -15.22 -34.92 -11.26
C GLU A 672 -15.19 -33.64 -10.41
N VAL A 673 -14.02 -33.07 -10.13
CA VAL A 673 -13.87 -31.85 -9.30
C VAL A 673 -13.26 -30.72 -10.14
N PRO A 674 -14.05 -30.08 -11.03
CA PRO A 674 -13.57 -28.83 -11.63
C PRO A 674 -13.50 -27.77 -10.56
N VAL A 675 -12.42 -26.98 -10.59
CA VAL A 675 -12.36 -25.71 -9.83
C VAL A 675 -13.40 -24.77 -10.45
N MET A 676 -14.52 -24.59 -9.79
CA MET A 676 -15.60 -23.74 -10.27
C MET A 676 -15.77 -22.54 -9.36
N PHE A 677 -15.64 -21.36 -9.93
CA PHE A 677 -16.06 -20.13 -9.29
C PHE A 677 -17.58 -19.98 -9.41
N GLN A 678 -18.28 -19.87 -8.29
CA GLN A 678 -19.74 -19.72 -8.26
C GLN A 678 -20.08 -18.39 -7.61
N VAL A 679 -20.78 -17.53 -8.35
CA VAL A 679 -21.24 -16.23 -7.88
C VAL A 679 -22.76 -16.18 -7.88
N VAL A 680 -23.33 -15.65 -6.81
CA VAL A 680 -24.76 -15.49 -6.63
C VAL A 680 -25.29 -14.44 -7.61
N GLU A 681 -26.31 -14.79 -8.39
CA GLU A 681 -27.10 -13.82 -9.16
C GLU A 681 -28.08 -13.11 -8.21
N LEU A 682 -27.85 -11.82 -7.98
CA LEU A 682 -28.76 -11.04 -7.14
C LEU A 682 -30.15 -10.97 -7.80
N PRO A 683 -31.25 -11.11 -7.05
CA PRO A 683 -32.58 -10.85 -7.53
C PRO A 683 -32.77 -9.42 -8.06
N LEU A 684 -33.71 -9.21 -8.98
CA LEU A 684 -34.09 -7.91 -9.55
C LEU A 684 -34.80 -7.03 -8.49
N LYS A 685 -34.12 -6.68 -7.45
CA LYS A 685 -34.59 -5.76 -6.40
C LYS A 685 -33.42 -5.14 -5.67
N HIS A 686 -33.71 -4.18 -4.80
CA HIS A 686 -32.74 -3.59 -3.90
C HIS A 686 -32.59 -4.44 -2.63
N HIS A 687 -31.35 -4.79 -2.32
CA HIS A 687 -30.92 -5.46 -1.10
C HIS A 687 -30.06 -4.55 -0.26
N VAL A 688 -30.29 -4.50 1.04
CA VAL A 688 -29.48 -3.71 2.00
C VAL A 688 -28.92 -4.65 3.05
N CYS A 689 -27.60 -4.60 3.24
CA CYS A 689 -26.91 -5.28 4.33
C CYS A 689 -26.28 -4.23 5.25
N LYS A 690 -26.68 -4.24 6.52
CA LYS A 690 -26.15 -3.33 7.53
C LYS A 690 -25.33 -4.09 8.56
N VAL A 691 -24.09 -3.68 8.76
CA VAL A 691 -23.19 -4.26 9.76
C VAL A 691 -22.58 -3.15 10.62
N LYS A 692 -22.25 -3.49 11.87
CA LYS A 692 -21.56 -2.56 12.78
C LYS A 692 -20.06 -2.86 12.77
N SER A 693 -19.24 -1.82 12.67
CA SER A 693 -17.80 -1.93 12.89
C SER A 693 -17.51 -2.44 14.31
N LEU A 694 -16.49 -3.28 14.45
CA LEU A 694 -16.06 -3.78 15.76
C LEU A 694 -15.14 -2.79 16.50
N ASN A 695 -14.63 -1.78 15.82
CA ASN A 695 -13.78 -0.76 16.42
C ASN A 695 -14.61 0.31 17.14
N LYS A 696 -14.59 0.28 18.47
CA LYS A 696 -15.34 1.23 19.29
C LYS A 696 -14.81 2.66 19.27
N GLY A 697 -13.56 2.85 18.85
CA GLY A 697 -12.90 4.15 18.78
C GLY A 697 -12.95 4.83 17.41
N ASP A 698 -13.44 4.13 16.41
CA ASP A 698 -13.47 4.61 15.02
C ASP A 698 -14.78 5.32 14.70
N ALA A 699 -14.69 6.58 14.28
CA ALA A 699 -15.83 7.39 13.86
C ALA A 699 -16.19 7.22 12.38
N ASN A 700 -15.41 6.43 11.61
CA ASN A 700 -15.63 6.25 10.19
C ASN A 700 -16.69 5.19 9.91
N SER A 701 -17.51 5.44 8.92
CA SER A 701 -18.49 4.51 8.36
C SER A 701 -18.25 4.39 6.86
N GLU A 702 -18.65 3.28 6.25
CA GLU A 702 -18.59 3.10 4.82
C GLU A 702 -19.95 2.69 4.25
N VAL A 703 -20.30 3.27 3.11
CA VAL A 703 -21.45 2.88 2.31
C VAL A 703 -20.97 2.54 0.91
N THR A 704 -21.21 1.31 0.49
CA THR A 704 -20.98 0.84 -0.88
C THR A 704 -22.29 0.45 -1.52
N VAL A 705 -22.66 1.14 -2.59
CA VAL A 705 -23.83 0.81 -3.43
C VAL A 705 -23.32 0.08 -4.67
N TYR A 706 -23.69 -1.18 -4.82
CA TYR A 706 -23.23 -2.07 -5.89
C TYR A 706 -24.38 -2.47 -6.79
N TYR A 707 -24.14 -2.42 -8.10
CA TYR A 707 -25.04 -2.86 -9.15
C TYR A 707 -24.41 -4.04 -9.91
N GLN A 708 -25.00 -5.22 -9.79
CA GLN A 708 -24.54 -6.42 -10.51
C GLN A 708 -25.07 -6.40 -11.93
N SER A 709 -24.20 -6.71 -12.89
CA SER A 709 -24.56 -6.90 -14.28
C SER A 709 -24.75 -8.39 -14.59
N GLY A 710 -23.70 -9.09 -15.02
CA GLY A 710 -23.77 -10.46 -15.42
C GLY A 710 -22.39 -11.11 -15.61
N PRO A 711 -22.33 -12.31 -16.20
CA PRO A 711 -21.07 -12.97 -16.51
C PRO A 711 -20.20 -12.11 -17.42
N LYS A 712 -18.89 -12.09 -17.15
CA LYS A 712 -17.94 -11.27 -17.87
C LYS A 712 -17.94 -11.59 -19.37
N ASN A 713 -18.25 -10.57 -20.15
CA ASN A 713 -17.96 -10.55 -21.57
C ASN A 713 -17.15 -9.28 -21.89
N LEU A 714 -16.40 -9.33 -22.96
CA LEU A 714 -15.41 -8.31 -23.29
C LEU A 714 -16.06 -6.95 -23.54
N LYS A 715 -17.15 -6.92 -24.31
CA LYS A 715 -17.85 -5.69 -24.68
C LYS A 715 -18.44 -5.00 -23.45
N GLU A 716 -19.06 -5.76 -22.57
CA GLU A 716 -19.70 -5.24 -21.37
C GLU A 716 -18.67 -4.74 -20.35
N TYR A 717 -17.54 -5.42 -20.24
CA TYR A 717 -16.44 -4.98 -19.39
C TYR A 717 -15.91 -3.62 -19.83
N THR A 718 -15.59 -3.45 -21.11
CA THR A 718 -15.11 -2.17 -21.65
C THR A 718 -16.15 -1.05 -21.57
N LEU A 719 -17.43 -1.38 -21.76
CA LEU A 719 -18.51 -0.41 -21.58
C LEU A 719 -18.58 0.09 -20.14
N MET A 720 -18.43 -0.82 -19.19
CA MET A 720 -18.44 -0.48 -17.76
C MET A 720 -17.22 0.34 -17.37
N GLU A 721 -16.02 0.05 -17.89
CA GLU A 721 -14.83 0.87 -17.69
C GLU A 721 -15.06 2.29 -18.22
N LEU A 722 -15.62 2.43 -19.42
CA LEU A 722 -15.93 3.72 -19.99
C LEU A 722 -16.99 4.48 -19.16
N LEU A 723 -18.01 3.77 -18.65
CA LEU A 723 -19.02 4.35 -17.75
C LEU A 723 -18.38 4.90 -16.47
N VAL A 724 -17.53 4.10 -15.82
CA VAL A 724 -16.84 4.51 -14.57
C VAL A 724 -15.93 5.70 -14.83
N MET A 725 -15.20 5.70 -15.93
CA MET A 725 -14.35 6.84 -16.32
C MET A 725 -15.15 8.14 -16.50
N HIS A 726 -16.35 8.05 -17.10
CA HIS A 726 -17.28 9.20 -17.18
C HIS A 726 -17.83 9.64 -15.82
N MET A 727 -17.88 8.71 -14.85
CA MET A 727 -18.48 8.93 -13.53
C MET A 727 -17.49 9.51 -12.51
N GLU A 728 -16.19 9.31 -12.68
CA GLU A 728 -15.15 9.63 -11.67
C GLU A 728 -15.22 11.09 -11.22
N GLU A 729 -15.06 12.04 -12.13
CA GLU A 729 -15.07 13.47 -11.79
C GLU A 729 -16.43 13.93 -11.27
N PRO A 730 -17.58 13.64 -11.92
CA PRO A 730 -18.89 14.04 -11.40
C PRO A 730 -19.21 13.45 -10.03
N CYS A 731 -18.75 12.23 -9.74
CA CYS A 731 -18.90 11.56 -8.45
C CYS A 731 -18.14 12.30 -7.36
N PHE A 732 -16.89 12.63 -7.63
CA PHE A 732 -16.04 13.39 -6.74
C PHE A 732 -16.61 14.80 -6.47
N ASP A 733 -16.96 15.54 -7.53
CA ASP A 733 -17.53 16.89 -7.42
C ASP A 733 -18.83 16.91 -6.60
N PHE A 734 -19.76 15.97 -6.88
CA PHE A 734 -21.04 15.92 -6.20
C PHE A 734 -20.91 15.47 -4.75
N LEU A 735 -20.33 14.28 -4.50
CA LEU A 735 -20.38 13.64 -3.18
C LEU A 735 -19.31 14.16 -2.22
N ARG A 736 -18.11 14.51 -2.73
CA ARG A 736 -17.03 15.05 -1.90
C ARG A 736 -17.07 16.57 -1.82
N THR A 737 -17.05 17.26 -2.96
CA THR A 737 -16.86 18.72 -2.99
C THR A 737 -18.13 19.45 -2.56
N LYS A 738 -19.31 19.09 -3.10
CA LYS A 738 -20.57 19.78 -2.83
C LYS A 738 -21.27 19.29 -1.58
N GLU A 739 -21.44 17.98 -1.45
CA GLU A 739 -22.16 17.37 -0.32
C GLU A 739 -21.25 17.11 0.91
N THR A 740 -19.93 17.19 0.75
CA THR A 740 -18.91 17.04 1.81
C THR A 740 -19.05 15.76 2.64
N LEU A 741 -19.49 14.66 2.00
CA LEU A 741 -19.83 13.42 2.71
C LEU A 741 -18.61 12.71 3.30
N GLY A 742 -17.44 12.84 2.65
CA GLY A 742 -16.21 12.21 3.09
C GLY A 742 -15.03 12.47 2.16
N TYR A 743 -13.86 12.04 2.59
CA TYR A 743 -12.63 12.22 1.80
C TYR A 743 -12.53 11.21 0.64
N HIS A 744 -12.80 9.93 0.94
CA HIS A 744 -12.76 8.86 -0.04
C HIS A 744 -14.14 8.63 -0.65
N VAL A 745 -14.30 9.08 -1.88
CA VAL A 745 -15.52 8.94 -2.67
C VAL A 745 -15.13 8.51 -4.07
N TYR A 746 -15.57 7.35 -4.51
CA TYR A 746 -15.16 6.82 -5.80
C TYR A 746 -16.14 5.81 -6.41
N PRO A 747 -16.33 5.85 -7.74
CA PRO A 747 -16.93 4.76 -8.48
C PRO A 747 -15.89 3.70 -8.82
N THR A 748 -16.29 2.45 -8.99
CA THR A 748 -15.36 1.35 -9.31
C THR A 748 -16.04 0.28 -10.16
N CYS A 749 -15.34 -0.22 -11.19
CA CYS A 749 -15.67 -1.47 -11.85
C CYS A 749 -15.42 -2.64 -10.89
N ARG A 750 -16.35 -3.56 -10.83
CA ARG A 750 -16.22 -4.79 -10.03
C ARG A 750 -16.26 -6.01 -10.93
N ASN A 751 -15.27 -6.87 -10.74
CA ASN A 751 -15.24 -8.20 -11.32
C ASN A 751 -15.11 -9.19 -10.16
N THR A 752 -16.22 -9.84 -9.82
CA THR A 752 -16.28 -10.81 -8.72
C THR A 752 -16.29 -12.20 -9.35
N SER A 753 -15.12 -12.86 -9.35
CA SER A 753 -14.96 -14.22 -9.88
C SER A 753 -15.62 -14.44 -11.25
N GLY A 754 -15.49 -13.46 -12.16
CA GLY A 754 -16.03 -13.51 -13.51
C GLY A 754 -17.44 -12.95 -13.66
N VAL A 755 -18.03 -12.34 -12.63
CA VAL A 755 -19.30 -11.59 -12.73
C VAL A 755 -19.04 -10.10 -12.57
N LEU A 756 -19.53 -9.32 -13.54
CA LEU A 756 -19.32 -7.88 -13.62
C LEU A 756 -20.36 -7.09 -12.80
N GLY A 757 -19.97 -5.91 -12.41
CA GLY A 757 -20.80 -4.91 -11.79
C GLY A 757 -20.03 -3.62 -11.57
N PHE A 758 -20.72 -2.55 -11.18
CA PHE A 758 -20.09 -1.32 -10.74
C PHE A 758 -20.58 -0.93 -9.35
N SER A 759 -19.79 -0.14 -8.64
CA SER A 759 -20.20 0.36 -7.33
C SER A 759 -19.78 1.81 -7.16
N VAL A 760 -20.51 2.54 -6.30
CA VAL A 760 -20.08 3.82 -5.73
C VAL A 760 -19.87 3.62 -4.24
N THR A 761 -18.71 4.02 -3.75
CA THR A 761 -18.31 3.88 -2.35
C THR A 761 -18.05 5.26 -1.75
N VAL A 762 -18.53 5.48 -0.53
CA VAL A 762 -18.29 6.68 0.26
C VAL A 762 -17.83 6.27 1.67
N GLU A 763 -16.65 6.71 2.05
CA GLU A 763 -16.19 6.66 3.45
C GLU A 763 -16.56 7.98 4.12
N THR A 764 -17.36 7.89 5.19
CA THR A 764 -17.98 9.05 5.84
C THR A 764 -17.74 9.06 7.35
N GLN A 765 -17.94 10.21 7.94
CA GLN A 765 -17.87 10.38 9.39
C GLN A 765 -19.26 10.15 10.04
N ALA A 766 -19.36 9.09 10.84
CA ALA A 766 -20.59 8.72 11.53
C ALA A 766 -21.13 9.81 12.48
N THR A 767 -20.27 10.71 12.91
CA THR A 767 -20.64 11.86 13.77
C THR A 767 -21.36 12.96 13.01
N LYS A 768 -21.24 13.00 11.68
CA LYS A 768 -21.85 14.01 10.81
C LYS A 768 -23.00 13.46 9.97
N PHE A 769 -22.82 12.26 9.42
CA PHE A 769 -23.73 11.66 8.46
C PHE A 769 -24.08 10.23 8.87
N ASN A 770 -25.36 9.87 8.81
CA ASN A 770 -25.77 8.48 8.92
C ASN A 770 -25.66 7.79 7.56
N THR A 771 -25.58 6.46 7.56
CA THR A 771 -25.36 5.66 6.36
C THR A 771 -26.53 5.70 5.39
N GLU A 772 -27.74 5.92 5.88
CA GLU A 772 -28.96 6.05 5.07
C GLU A 772 -28.95 7.35 4.26
N LEU A 773 -28.54 8.46 4.87
CA LEU A 773 -28.38 9.73 4.17
C LEU A 773 -27.30 9.64 3.10
N VAL A 774 -26.18 8.98 3.41
CA VAL A 774 -25.09 8.76 2.44
C VAL A 774 -25.58 7.95 1.25
N GLU A 775 -26.32 6.85 1.47
CA GLU A 775 -26.93 6.08 0.38
C GLU A 775 -27.89 6.93 -0.45
N LEU A 776 -28.73 7.72 0.20
CA LEU A 776 -29.65 8.63 -0.50
C LEU A 776 -28.89 9.59 -1.42
N LYS A 777 -27.78 10.17 -0.94
CA LYS A 777 -26.95 11.08 -1.72
C LYS A 777 -26.22 10.37 -2.89
N ILE A 778 -25.79 9.12 -2.70
CA ILE A 778 -25.26 8.29 -3.80
C ILE A 778 -26.34 8.09 -4.87
N GLU A 779 -27.59 7.82 -4.48
CA GLU A 779 -28.70 7.62 -5.44
C GLU A 779 -29.12 8.93 -6.14
N GLU A 780 -29.10 10.07 -5.43
CA GLU A 780 -29.30 11.39 -6.02
C GLU A 780 -28.22 11.69 -7.07
N PHE A 781 -26.96 11.41 -6.71
CA PHE A 781 -25.83 11.53 -7.66
C PHE A 781 -26.05 10.66 -8.89
N LEU A 782 -26.31 9.36 -8.73
CA LEU A 782 -26.50 8.42 -9.83
C LEU A 782 -27.70 8.81 -10.73
N THR A 783 -28.73 9.42 -10.17
CA THR A 783 -29.87 9.93 -10.92
C THR A 783 -29.49 11.15 -11.76
N SER A 784 -28.86 12.15 -11.15
CA SER A 784 -28.33 13.33 -11.84
C SER A 784 -27.29 12.96 -12.91
N PHE A 785 -26.45 11.99 -12.60
CA PHE A 785 -25.46 11.48 -13.56
C PHE A 785 -26.14 10.85 -14.78
N GLY A 786 -27.20 10.04 -14.58
CA GLY A 786 -27.97 9.45 -15.67
C GLY A 786 -28.64 10.48 -16.59
N GLU A 787 -29.13 11.59 -16.04
CA GLU A 787 -29.65 12.73 -16.81
C GLU A 787 -28.52 13.34 -17.67
N LYS A 788 -27.40 13.69 -17.06
CA LYS A 788 -26.22 14.24 -17.76
C LYS A 788 -25.66 13.28 -18.82
N LEU A 789 -25.63 11.97 -18.52
CA LEU A 789 -25.19 10.95 -19.47
C LEU A 789 -26.11 10.90 -20.71
N SER A 790 -27.41 11.10 -20.52
CA SER A 790 -28.38 11.16 -21.61
C SER A 790 -28.20 12.39 -22.49
N GLU A 791 -27.68 13.49 -21.94
CA GLU A 791 -27.39 14.74 -22.63
C GLU A 791 -25.96 14.80 -23.19
N LEU A 792 -25.15 13.77 -22.94
CA LEU A 792 -23.76 13.71 -23.38
C LEU A 792 -23.67 13.89 -24.91
N THR A 793 -22.81 14.81 -25.37
CA THR A 793 -22.60 15.01 -26.81
C THR A 793 -21.76 13.88 -27.42
N GLU A 794 -21.91 13.62 -28.71
CA GLU A 794 -21.08 12.63 -29.42
C GLU A 794 -19.58 12.98 -29.34
N ASP A 795 -19.22 14.26 -29.39
CA ASP A 795 -17.82 14.72 -29.27
C ASP A 795 -17.25 14.43 -27.89
N ALA A 796 -18.00 14.67 -26.82
CA ALA A 796 -17.57 14.36 -25.47
C ALA A 796 -17.43 12.84 -25.24
N PHE A 797 -18.38 12.05 -25.75
CA PHE A 797 -18.31 10.58 -25.73
C PHE A 797 -17.04 10.08 -26.46
N ASN A 798 -16.83 10.53 -27.71
CA ASN A 798 -15.67 10.12 -28.51
C ASN A 798 -14.33 10.56 -27.89
N THR A 799 -14.33 11.67 -27.19
CA THR A 799 -13.13 12.12 -26.45
C THR A 799 -12.78 11.14 -25.34
N GLN A 800 -13.75 10.67 -24.57
CA GLN A 800 -13.52 9.68 -23.51
C GLN A 800 -13.17 8.31 -24.06
N VAL A 801 -13.83 7.86 -25.13
CA VAL A 801 -13.45 6.61 -25.82
C VAL A 801 -11.99 6.70 -26.28
N THR A 802 -11.60 7.82 -26.89
CA THR A 802 -10.22 8.02 -27.34
C THR A 802 -9.24 8.02 -26.17
N ALA A 803 -9.60 8.63 -25.04
CA ALA A 803 -8.78 8.64 -23.83
C ALA A 803 -8.58 7.23 -23.29
N LEU A 804 -9.65 6.43 -23.15
CA LEU A 804 -9.56 5.05 -22.66
C LEU A 804 -8.80 4.14 -23.62
N VAL A 805 -9.01 4.28 -24.94
CA VAL A 805 -8.22 3.57 -25.95
C VAL A 805 -6.74 3.89 -25.80
N LYS A 806 -6.38 5.16 -25.63
CA LYS A 806 -4.99 5.57 -25.45
C LYS A 806 -4.37 5.04 -24.16
N LEU A 807 -5.13 4.96 -23.07
CA LEU A 807 -4.68 4.31 -21.84
C LEU A 807 -4.39 2.83 -22.06
N LYS A 808 -5.27 2.11 -22.78
CA LYS A 808 -5.07 0.68 -23.08
C LYS A 808 -3.98 0.41 -24.14
N GLU A 809 -3.70 1.39 -25.01
CA GLU A 809 -2.58 1.34 -25.96
C GLU A 809 -1.23 1.68 -25.30
N CYS A 810 -1.20 2.12 -24.04
CA CYS A 810 0.06 2.30 -23.35
C CYS A 810 0.78 0.96 -23.25
N GLU A 811 2.03 0.95 -23.68
CA GLU A 811 2.88 -0.22 -23.54
C GLU A 811 3.22 -0.47 -22.08
N ASP A 812 3.39 -1.74 -21.72
CA ASP A 812 3.95 -2.10 -20.42
C ASP A 812 5.29 -1.40 -20.22
N THR A 813 5.49 -0.79 -19.08
CA THR A 813 6.69 0.01 -18.77
C THR A 813 7.85 -0.85 -18.33
N HIS A 814 7.55 -2.02 -17.74
CA HIS A 814 8.54 -2.98 -17.28
C HIS A 814 8.02 -4.43 -17.43
N LEU A 815 8.94 -5.38 -17.33
CA LEU A 815 8.63 -6.81 -17.48
C LEU A 815 7.55 -7.28 -16.47
N GLY A 816 7.58 -6.75 -15.26
CA GLY A 816 6.62 -7.11 -14.20
C GLY A 816 5.18 -6.83 -14.57
N GLU A 817 4.86 -5.70 -15.22
CA GLU A 817 3.50 -5.38 -15.69
C GLU A 817 3.01 -6.38 -16.73
N GLU A 818 3.85 -6.71 -17.71
CA GLU A 818 3.52 -7.71 -18.73
C GLU A 818 3.26 -9.08 -18.10
N VAL A 819 4.08 -9.47 -17.14
CA VAL A 819 3.92 -10.73 -16.38
C VAL A 819 2.65 -10.72 -15.56
N ASP A 820 2.33 -9.63 -14.86
CA ASP A 820 1.11 -9.53 -14.04
C ASP A 820 -0.15 -9.66 -14.90
N ARG A 821 -0.17 -9.02 -16.05
CA ARG A 821 -1.26 -9.13 -17.03
C ARG A 821 -1.42 -10.56 -17.54
N ASN A 822 -0.33 -11.20 -17.97
CA ASN A 822 -0.35 -12.58 -18.45
C ASN A 822 -0.72 -13.57 -17.34
N TRP A 823 -0.21 -13.35 -16.12
CA TRP A 823 -0.54 -14.18 -14.96
C TRP A 823 -2.01 -14.08 -14.56
N SER A 824 -2.62 -12.92 -14.71
CA SER A 824 -4.06 -12.77 -14.46
C SER A 824 -4.90 -13.68 -15.36
N GLU A 825 -4.49 -13.87 -16.61
CA GLU A 825 -5.17 -14.78 -17.55
C GLU A 825 -4.99 -16.26 -17.18
N VAL A 826 -3.81 -16.61 -16.66
CA VAL A 826 -3.51 -17.98 -16.21
C VAL A 826 -4.25 -18.31 -14.92
N VAL A 827 -4.11 -17.49 -13.87
CA VAL A 827 -4.70 -17.78 -12.55
C VAL A 827 -6.23 -17.77 -12.55
N THR A 828 -6.83 -16.99 -13.47
CA THR A 828 -8.29 -16.98 -13.69
C THR A 828 -8.76 -17.98 -14.73
N GLN A 829 -7.85 -18.74 -15.34
CA GLN A 829 -8.10 -19.75 -16.36
C GLN A 829 -8.89 -19.23 -17.59
N GLN A 830 -8.71 -17.94 -17.93
CA GLN A 830 -9.37 -17.33 -19.09
C GLN A 830 -8.51 -17.41 -20.37
N TYR A 831 -7.20 -17.34 -20.25
CA TYR A 831 -6.20 -17.51 -21.32
C TYR A 831 -6.37 -16.55 -22.51
N VAL A 832 -6.95 -15.37 -22.29
CA VAL A 832 -7.16 -14.35 -23.33
C VAL A 832 -6.00 -13.35 -23.29
N PHE A 833 -4.80 -13.78 -23.64
CA PHE A 833 -3.58 -12.96 -23.54
C PHE A 833 -3.61 -11.69 -24.41
N ASN A 834 -4.37 -11.68 -25.52
CA ASN A 834 -4.59 -10.51 -26.37
C ASN A 834 -5.82 -9.67 -25.93
N ARG A 835 -6.18 -9.71 -24.65
CA ARG A 835 -7.36 -9.04 -24.11
C ARG A 835 -7.38 -7.55 -24.41
N LEU A 836 -6.28 -6.84 -24.19
CA LEU A 836 -6.20 -5.39 -24.41
C LEU A 836 -6.55 -5.02 -25.86
N ASN A 837 -6.03 -5.75 -26.85
CA ASN A 837 -6.32 -5.51 -28.26
C ASN A 837 -7.82 -5.69 -28.55
N LYS A 838 -8.42 -6.75 -28.02
CA LYS A 838 -9.85 -7.01 -28.18
C LYS A 838 -10.73 -5.96 -27.48
N GLU A 839 -10.29 -5.46 -26.32
CA GLU A 839 -10.99 -4.39 -25.59
C GLU A 839 -10.91 -3.05 -26.35
N ILE A 840 -9.76 -2.74 -26.94
CA ILE A 840 -9.58 -1.57 -27.81
C ILE A 840 -10.51 -1.64 -29.02
N ASP A 841 -10.60 -2.81 -29.67
CA ASP A 841 -11.50 -3.01 -30.82
C ASP A 841 -12.97 -2.87 -30.41
N ALA A 842 -13.35 -3.37 -29.25
CA ALA A 842 -14.70 -3.21 -28.70
C ALA A 842 -15.04 -1.76 -28.40
N LEU A 843 -14.09 -1.00 -27.80
CA LEU A 843 -14.24 0.43 -27.51
C LEU A 843 -14.46 1.25 -28.78
N ARG A 844 -13.69 0.99 -29.85
CA ARG A 844 -13.81 1.69 -31.14
C ARG A 844 -15.14 1.48 -31.84
N GLN A 845 -15.84 0.38 -31.52
CA GLN A 845 -17.15 0.04 -32.08
C GLN A 845 -18.31 0.46 -31.17
N MET A 846 -18.04 0.98 -29.98
CA MET A 846 -19.04 1.34 -29.00
C MET A 846 -19.73 2.66 -29.36
N SER A 847 -21.03 2.72 -29.14
CA SER A 847 -21.82 3.94 -29.37
C SER A 847 -22.28 4.58 -28.04
N ARG A 848 -22.47 5.89 -28.06
CA ARG A 848 -23.05 6.63 -26.93
C ARG A 848 -24.41 6.06 -26.51
N SER A 849 -25.25 5.68 -27.47
CA SER A 849 -26.57 5.13 -27.19
C SER A 849 -26.53 3.80 -26.44
N GLU A 850 -25.53 2.94 -26.72
CA GLU A 850 -25.31 1.69 -25.98
C GLU A 850 -24.92 1.97 -24.52
N LEU A 851 -24.06 2.93 -24.27
CA LEU A 851 -23.65 3.33 -22.92
C LEU A 851 -24.83 3.84 -22.09
N VAL A 852 -25.61 4.78 -22.67
CA VAL A 852 -26.81 5.37 -22.03
C VAL A 852 -27.84 4.31 -21.73
N LEU A 853 -28.15 3.46 -22.70
CA LEU A 853 -29.15 2.40 -22.56
C LEU A 853 -28.73 1.37 -21.49
N TRP A 854 -27.46 0.95 -21.50
CA TRP A 854 -26.94 0.02 -20.52
C TRP A 854 -27.11 0.54 -19.10
N PHE A 855 -26.73 1.80 -18.85
CA PHE A 855 -26.86 2.43 -17.54
C PHE A 855 -28.32 2.52 -17.08
N GLN A 856 -29.21 2.97 -17.98
CA GLN A 856 -30.65 3.07 -17.70
C GLN A 856 -31.28 1.70 -17.36
N GLU A 857 -30.95 0.67 -18.12
CA GLU A 857 -31.46 -0.69 -17.88
C GLU A 857 -30.99 -1.26 -16.53
N HIS A 858 -29.72 -1.12 -16.21
CA HIS A 858 -29.14 -1.69 -14.99
C HIS A 858 -29.54 -0.91 -13.72
N ARG A 859 -29.96 0.34 -13.84
CA ARG A 859 -30.61 1.07 -12.77
C ARG A 859 -32.13 0.95 -12.74
N GLY A 860 -32.75 0.52 -13.82
CA GLY A 860 -34.19 0.35 -13.98
C GLY A 860 -34.63 -1.11 -13.90
N GLN A 861 -35.06 -1.65 -15.04
CA GLN A 861 -35.69 -2.98 -15.14
C GLN A 861 -34.75 -4.16 -14.83
N LYS A 862 -33.44 -3.98 -15.07
CA LYS A 862 -32.40 -4.98 -14.79
C LYS A 862 -31.65 -4.71 -13.49
N SER A 863 -32.19 -3.87 -12.62
CA SER A 863 -31.50 -3.48 -11.39
C SER A 863 -31.34 -4.62 -10.41
N ARG A 864 -30.10 -5.04 -10.19
CA ARG A 864 -29.66 -5.99 -9.16
C ARG A 864 -28.78 -5.23 -8.16
N LYS A 865 -29.42 -4.52 -7.25
CA LYS A 865 -28.75 -3.59 -6.35
C LYS A 865 -28.45 -4.23 -4.99
N LEU A 866 -27.22 -4.07 -4.51
CA LEU A 866 -26.79 -4.42 -3.16
C LEU A 866 -26.14 -3.20 -2.51
N SER A 867 -26.72 -2.71 -1.43
CA SER A 867 -26.12 -1.68 -0.57
C SER A 867 -25.53 -2.33 0.67
N VAL A 868 -24.24 -2.08 0.91
CA VAL A 868 -23.55 -2.53 2.12
C VAL A 868 -23.23 -1.31 2.96
N HIS A 869 -23.76 -1.26 4.18
CA HIS A 869 -23.54 -0.21 5.15
C HIS A 869 -22.71 -0.75 6.32
N VAL A 870 -21.53 -0.21 6.50
CA VAL A 870 -20.71 -0.44 7.70
C VAL A 870 -20.81 0.80 8.57
N SER A 871 -21.54 0.68 9.68
CA SER A 871 -21.77 1.79 10.61
C SER A 871 -20.77 1.75 11.76
N SER A 872 -20.23 2.92 12.14
CA SER A 872 -19.45 3.05 13.37
C SER A 872 -20.30 2.79 14.63
N VAL A 873 -19.67 2.25 15.68
CA VAL A 873 -20.33 2.02 16.98
C VAL A 873 -20.65 3.34 17.71
N ILE A 874 -19.94 4.40 17.43
CA ILE A 874 -20.14 5.72 18.06
C ILE A 874 -21.54 6.29 17.79
N THR A 875 -22.15 5.97 16.66
CA THR A 875 -23.53 6.37 16.30
C THR A 875 -24.61 5.74 17.17
N SER A 876 -24.34 4.66 17.89
CA SER A 876 -25.35 3.97 18.71
C SER A 876 -25.73 4.68 20.00
N GLN A 877 -25.08 5.80 20.34
CA GLN A 877 -25.48 6.62 21.50
C GLN A 877 -26.68 7.57 21.25
N ILE A 878 -27.05 7.76 19.96
CA ILE A 878 -28.13 8.67 19.60
C ILE A 878 -29.51 7.95 19.50
N ASN A 879 -29.50 6.63 19.23
CA ASN A 879 -30.74 5.83 19.17
C ASN A 879 -30.63 4.58 20.07
N ARG A 880 -31.20 4.66 21.25
CA ARG A 880 -31.19 3.58 22.26
C ARG A 880 -32.21 2.44 22.05
N ASP A 881 -32.80 2.31 20.86
CA ASP A 881 -33.70 1.20 20.56
C ASP A 881 -33.37 0.62 19.19
N GLU A 882 -32.58 -0.46 19.18
CA GLU A 882 -32.70 -1.66 18.38
C GLU A 882 -31.44 -2.51 18.60
N SER A 883 -31.61 -3.54 19.43
CA SER A 883 -30.65 -4.63 19.52
C SER A 883 -30.55 -5.30 18.14
N VAL A 884 -29.51 -5.03 17.39
CA VAL A 884 -29.17 -5.79 16.18
C VAL A 884 -28.73 -7.17 16.66
N LYS A 885 -29.66 -8.10 16.73
CA LYS A 885 -29.34 -9.52 16.70
C LYS A 885 -28.60 -9.77 15.39
N TYR A 886 -27.43 -10.41 15.47
CA TYR A 886 -26.89 -11.16 14.34
C TYR A 886 -27.99 -12.15 13.94
N LYS A 887 -28.81 -11.78 12.96
CA LYS A 887 -29.74 -12.72 12.38
C LYS A 887 -28.94 -13.62 11.47
N ASN A 888 -28.85 -14.90 11.84
CA ASN A 888 -28.61 -16.02 10.94
C ASN A 888 -29.75 -16.23 9.92
N ASP A 889 -30.56 -15.23 9.68
CA ASP A 889 -31.66 -15.22 8.73
C ASP A 889 -31.32 -14.31 7.54
N ILE A 890 -30.25 -14.67 6.83
CA ILE A 890 -30.22 -14.40 5.39
C ILE A 890 -31.26 -15.37 4.85
N GLU A 891 -32.41 -14.87 4.40
CA GLU A 891 -33.30 -15.65 3.55
C GLU A 891 -32.45 -16.20 2.42
N ILE A 892 -32.27 -17.51 2.41
CA ILE A 892 -31.57 -18.22 1.36
C ILE A 892 -32.45 -18.07 0.13
N PHE A 893 -32.12 -17.07 -0.69
CA PHE A 893 -32.78 -16.88 -1.97
C PHE A 893 -32.52 -18.11 -2.86
N THR A 894 -33.50 -18.50 -3.67
CA THR A 894 -33.33 -19.51 -4.70
C THR A 894 -32.22 -19.04 -5.65
N ILE A 895 -31.06 -19.63 -5.51
CA ILE A 895 -29.82 -19.21 -6.14
C ILE A 895 -29.79 -19.69 -7.57
N LYS A 896 -29.83 -18.78 -8.55
CA LYS A 896 -29.28 -19.09 -9.89
C LYS A 896 -27.78 -18.86 -9.80
N VAL A 897 -27.03 -19.91 -10.00
CA VAL A 897 -25.57 -19.87 -9.96
C VAL A 897 -25.06 -19.62 -11.38
N PHE A 898 -24.32 -18.52 -11.57
CA PHE A 898 -23.60 -18.33 -12.83
C PHE A 898 -22.40 -19.27 -12.81
N LYS A 899 -22.27 -20.11 -13.84
CA LYS A 899 -21.02 -20.83 -14.11
C LYS A 899 -20.14 -19.86 -14.90
N SER A 900 -19.02 -19.43 -14.31
CA SER A 900 -18.00 -18.74 -15.07
C SER A 900 -17.19 -19.79 -15.83
N PHE A 901 -17.07 -19.61 -17.12
CA PHE A 901 -16.18 -20.37 -17.99
C PHE A 901 -14.87 -19.61 -18.16
#